data_2ab0fff3b6b51d678dbcf937c555ee3b
#
_entry.id   2ab0fff3b6b51d678dbcf937c555ee3b
#
_cell.length_a   1.000
_cell.length_b   1.000
_cell.length_c   1.000
_cell.angle_alpha   90.00
_cell.angle_beta   90.00
_cell.angle_gamma   90.00
#
_symmetry.space_group_name_H-M   'P 1'
#
loop_
_entity.id
_entity.type
_entity.pdbx_description
1 polymer ?
#
loop_
_entity_poly.entity_id
_entity_poly.type
_entity_poly.pdbx_seq_one_letter_code
_entity_poly.pdbx_strand_id
1 'polypeptide(L)'
;MRKLITSLALVLSALSSYAITPLWMRDARISPDGSEIVFCYKGDIYKVPAQGGTAVQLTTQTSYEANPVWSPDGKQIAFASDRNGNFDLFIMPADGGAARRLTYHSASEIPSAFTPDGKYVFFSASIQDPASSALFPTGAMTELYKVPVAGGRTEQVLGTPAELVCFDKTGKNFLYQDRKGFEDEWRKHHTSSITRDIWLYNTQTGKHTNLTNRGGEDRNPVYAPDGNAVYFLSERDGGSFNVYTFPLNTPQEVKAVTTFKTHPVRFLSVSDKGTLCYTYDGELYTQKSGARPEKVKVELVRDDKQQLATLKFSQGATSASVSPDGKQIAFIVRGDVFVTSTDYATTKQITNTPAKEAAVSFAPDNRTLVYASERTGNWQLYTAKISRKEDPNFPNATLIEEEVLLPSKTVERTYPQYSPDGKELAFIEDRNRLMVLNLKTKKVRQVTDGSTWYNTGGGFDYEWSPDGKWFTLEFIGNRHDPYSDVGIVSAQGGAITNLTNSGYISGAPRWVLDGNAILFQTERYGMRAHASWGSQQDVMLVFLNQDAYDRYRLSKEDFELLKEFEKEQKKAKEKDDEKTKDAKKSKAEKADKGNANKGKTDKSKADKEKSKVDSSKDSNQDESADDKADQKEILVELNGIEDRIVRLTPNSSDLGSAILSKDGEDLYYFSAFEGGYDLWKMNLREKDTKRLHKLNTGWASLMLDKKGDIFLLGSRIMQKMDAKSDALKSISYQAEMKMDLAAERETMFDHVYKQHQKRFYNVNMHGVDWDAMTNAYRKFLPHIDNNYDFAELLSEWLGELNVSHTGGRYSPKGKGDVTSNLGLLFDWDYQGKGMQIAEVIEKGPFDHSRTKVKVGCIIEKINGEEITLDNDITCLLNNKAGKKTLISIYNPQNKERWEEVVMRSPTGN
;
A
#
# COMPACT_ATOMS: atom_id res chain seq x y z
N MET A 1 12.27 -3.26 -66.71
CA MET A 1 12.46 -1.98 -66.02
C MET A 1 11.19 -1.37 -65.38
N ARG A 2 10.02 -1.31 -66.04
CA ARG A 2 8.80 -0.77 -65.40
C ARG A 2 8.31 -1.54 -64.14
N LYS A 3 8.44 -2.86 -64.10
CA LYS A 3 8.03 -3.67 -62.92
C LYS A 3 9.02 -3.56 -61.73
N LEU A 4 10.29 -3.22 -61.98
CA LEU A 4 11.27 -3.00 -60.92
C LEU A 4 11.10 -1.63 -60.25
N ILE A 5 10.66 -0.62 -61.03
CA ILE A 5 10.42 0.74 -60.51
C ILE A 5 9.14 0.77 -59.65
N THR A 6 8.10 -0.02 -60.00
CA THR A 6 6.88 -0.13 -59.21
C THR A 6 7.11 -0.89 -57.87
N SER A 7 7.97 -1.91 -57.85
CA SER A 7 8.34 -2.62 -56.62
C SER A 7 9.24 -1.77 -55.69
N LEU A 8 10.08 -0.91 -56.24
CA LEU A 8 10.91 0.01 -55.47
C LEU A 8 10.08 1.17 -54.87
N ALA A 9 9.05 1.65 -55.59
CA ALA A 9 8.13 2.65 -55.09
C ALA A 9 7.20 2.09 -53.99
N LEU A 10 6.79 0.80 -54.05
CA LEU A 10 6.04 0.15 -52.98
C LEU A 10 6.89 -0.20 -51.75
N VAL A 11 8.20 -0.42 -51.89
CA VAL A 11 9.12 -0.63 -50.77
C VAL A 11 9.50 0.69 -50.12
N LEU A 12 9.59 1.81 -50.86
CA LEU A 12 9.81 3.14 -50.29
C LEU A 12 8.56 3.74 -49.59
N SER A 13 7.34 3.28 -49.93
CA SER A 13 6.11 3.69 -49.21
C SER A 13 5.85 2.87 -47.94
N ALA A 14 6.62 1.82 -47.65
CA ALA A 14 6.53 1.01 -46.42
C ALA A 14 7.56 1.44 -45.36
N LEU A 15 8.36 2.46 -45.59
CA LEU A 15 9.15 3.14 -44.59
C LEU A 15 8.44 4.43 -44.13
N SER A 16 7.14 4.34 -43.87
CA SER A 16 6.50 5.35 -43.01
C SER A 16 7.14 5.22 -41.64
N SER A 17 7.94 6.20 -41.28
CA SER A 17 8.48 6.39 -39.94
C SER A 17 7.30 6.20 -38.96
N TYR A 18 7.40 5.24 -38.04
CA TYR A 18 6.50 5.12 -36.91
C TYR A 18 6.69 6.30 -35.95
N ALA A 19 6.33 7.50 -36.41
CA ALA A 19 6.24 8.65 -35.52
C ALA A 19 5.01 8.45 -34.63
N ILE A 20 5.21 8.41 -33.32
CA ILE A 20 4.14 8.33 -32.33
C ILE A 20 3.55 9.71 -32.15
N THR A 21 2.24 9.87 -32.24
CA THR A 21 1.54 11.06 -31.75
C THR A 21 1.31 10.90 -30.26
N PRO A 22 2.03 11.64 -29.40
CA PRO A 22 1.92 11.46 -27.95
C PRO A 22 0.60 12.02 -27.44
N LEU A 23 0.01 11.33 -26.46
CA LEU A 23 -1.01 11.85 -25.57
C LEU A 23 -0.47 11.87 -24.14
N TRP A 24 -1.13 12.60 -23.24
CA TRP A 24 -0.67 12.76 -21.86
C TRP A 24 0.64 13.58 -21.76
N MET A 25 0.75 14.63 -22.61
CA MET A 25 1.84 15.61 -22.48
C MET A 25 1.56 16.54 -21.30
N ARG A 26 2.55 16.73 -20.43
CA ARG A 26 2.40 17.43 -19.14
C ARG A 26 3.40 18.58 -19.04
N ASP A 27 3.22 19.48 -18.08
CA ASP A 27 4.14 20.56 -17.70
C ASP A 27 4.59 21.45 -18.87
N ALA A 28 3.68 21.72 -19.80
CA ALA A 28 3.97 22.50 -20.99
C ALA A 28 4.34 23.96 -20.68
N ARG A 29 5.48 24.44 -21.23
CA ARG A 29 5.94 25.82 -21.08
C ARG A 29 6.46 26.34 -22.41
N ILE A 30 5.86 27.44 -22.89
CA ILE A 30 6.37 28.13 -24.10
C ILE A 30 7.62 28.96 -23.77
N SER A 31 8.59 29.01 -24.71
CA SER A 31 9.77 29.84 -24.57
C SER A 31 9.43 31.35 -24.52
N PRO A 32 10.28 32.21 -23.90
CA PRO A 32 10.06 33.64 -23.84
C PRO A 32 9.81 34.27 -25.21
N ASP A 33 10.55 33.88 -26.23
CA ASP A 33 10.40 34.36 -27.59
C ASP A 33 9.19 33.78 -28.36
N GLY A 34 8.53 32.76 -27.79
CA GLY A 34 7.36 32.08 -28.36
C GLY A 34 7.65 31.14 -29.51
N SER A 35 8.91 30.72 -29.70
CA SER A 35 9.31 29.86 -30.82
C SER A 35 9.26 28.36 -30.51
N GLU A 36 9.43 27.98 -29.25
CA GLU A 36 9.54 26.59 -28.79
C GLU A 36 8.65 26.32 -27.56
N ILE A 37 8.30 25.05 -27.36
CA ILE A 37 7.58 24.57 -26.19
C ILE A 37 8.38 23.42 -25.59
N VAL A 38 8.68 23.48 -24.27
CA VAL A 38 9.12 22.31 -23.51
C VAL A 38 7.93 21.67 -22.83
N PHE A 39 7.95 20.35 -22.71
CA PHE A 39 6.91 19.57 -22.06
C PHE A 39 7.46 18.25 -21.52
N CYS A 40 6.76 17.64 -20.58
CA CYS A 40 7.09 16.30 -20.05
C CYS A 40 6.25 15.24 -20.77
N TYR A 41 6.88 14.11 -21.09
CA TYR A 41 6.24 12.93 -21.62
C TYR A 41 6.97 11.67 -21.15
N LYS A 42 6.23 10.76 -20.52
CA LYS A 42 6.78 9.50 -19.98
C LYS A 42 7.99 9.71 -19.06
N GLY A 43 7.98 10.78 -18.24
CA GLY A 43 9.02 11.09 -17.27
C GLY A 43 10.28 11.75 -17.84
N ASP A 44 10.31 12.11 -19.11
CA ASP A 44 11.38 12.84 -19.75
C ASP A 44 10.93 14.22 -20.26
N ILE A 45 11.85 15.17 -20.34
CA ILE A 45 11.62 16.50 -20.91
C ILE A 45 11.89 16.48 -22.41
N TYR A 46 10.95 17.03 -23.18
CA TYR A 46 11.01 17.19 -24.61
C TYR A 46 10.87 18.65 -25.01
N LYS A 47 11.37 18.99 -26.20
CA LYS A 47 11.24 20.31 -26.81
C LYS A 47 10.70 20.17 -28.21
N VAL A 48 9.73 21.02 -28.59
CA VAL A 48 9.11 21.06 -29.92
C VAL A 48 8.92 22.49 -30.39
N PRO A 49 9.04 22.82 -31.71
CA PRO A 49 8.65 24.12 -32.22
C PRO A 49 7.19 24.46 -31.90
N ALA A 50 6.89 25.72 -31.56
CA ALA A 50 5.52 26.12 -31.17
C ALA A 50 4.49 25.94 -32.31
N GLN A 51 4.93 25.83 -33.55
CA GLN A 51 4.11 25.52 -34.73
C GLN A 51 3.89 24.02 -34.96
N GLY A 52 4.53 23.16 -34.11
CA GLY A 52 4.52 21.72 -34.24
C GLY A 52 5.68 21.14 -35.03
N GLY A 53 5.75 19.83 -35.10
CA GLY A 53 6.80 19.07 -35.76
C GLY A 53 7.37 17.97 -34.86
N THR A 54 8.57 17.48 -35.21
CA THR A 54 9.25 16.44 -34.43
C THR A 54 9.83 17.03 -33.15
N ALA A 55 9.47 16.46 -32.00
CA ALA A 55 10.03 16.86 -30.72
C ALA A 55 11.38 16.20 -30.45
N VAL A 56 12.27 16.94 -29.79
CA VAL A 56 13.61 16.48 -29.36
C VAL A 56 13.58 16.15 -27.90
N GLN A 57 14.01 14.96 -27.52
CA GLN A 57 14.19 14.54 -26.13
C GLN A 57 15.43 15.22 -25.54
N LEU A 58 15.27 15.95 -24.42
CA LEU A 58 16.35 16.67 -23.75
C LEU A 58 16.94 15.89 -22.56
N THR A 59 16.15 15.03 -21.92
CA THR A 59 16.61 14.17 -20.81
C THR A 59 16.45 12.70 -21.16
N THR A 60 17.35 11.85 -20.65
CA THR A 60 17.40 10.41 -20.98
C THR A 60 17.75 9.56 -19.76
N GLN A 61 17.66 10.11 -18.57
CA GLN A 61 17.94 9.40 -17.32
C GLN A 61 16.81 8.41 -17.00
N THR A 62 17.08 7.48 -16.11
CA THR A 62 16.03 6.55 -15.61
C THR A 62 15.11 7.18 -14.57
N SER A 63 15.41 8.41 -14.16
CA SER A 63 14.65 9.25 -13.25
C SER A 63 13.38 9.80 -13.91
N TYR A 64 12.52 10.39 -13.08
CA TYR A 64 11.37 11.16 -13.53
C TYR A 64 11.72 12.65 -13.49
N GLU A 65 11.55 13.34 -14.59
CA GLU A 65 11.72 14.79 -14.74
C GLU A 65 10.37 15.48 -14.89
N ALA A 66 10.21 16.62 -14.21
CA ALA A 66 8.94 17.38 -14.16
C ALA A 66 9.18 18.89 -14.07
N ASN A 67 8.11 19.66 -14.29
CA ASN A 67 8.02 21.10 -14.08
C ASN A 67 9.16 21.90 -14.73
N PRO A 68 9.47 21.74 -16.03
CA PRO A 68 10.49 22.55 -16.70
C PRO A 68 10.08 24.03 -16.74
N VAL A 69 11.03 24.93 -16.45
CA VAL A 69 10.88 26.39 -16.54
C VAL A 69 12.02 27.02 -17.32
N TRP A 70 11.68 27.95 -18.21
CA TRP A 70 12.65 28.64 -19.03
C TRP A 70 13.35 29.77 -18.27
N SER A 71 14.65 29.97 -18.51
CA SER A 71 15.32 31.22 -18.15
C SER A 71 14.79 32.39 -19.00
N PRO A 72 14.83 33.65 -18.48
CA PRO A 72 14.31 34.80 -19.21
C PRO A 72 14.96 35.04 -20.59
N ASP A 73 16.20 34.63 -20.76
CA ASP A 73 16.91 34.73 -22.03
C ASP A 73 16.70 33.53 -22.97
N GLY A 74 15.91 32.53 -22.54
CA GLY A 74 15.59 31.33 -23.29
C GLY A 74 16.75 30.35 -23.46
N LYS A 75 17.87 30.49 -22.74
CA LYS A 75 19.09 29.66 -22.94
C LYS A 75 19.23 28.51 -21.99
N GLN A 76 18.45 28.49 -20.89
CA GLN A 76 18.50 27.46 -19.87
C GLN A 76 17.10 26.99 -19.50
N ILE A 77 17.01 25.78 -19.01
CA ILE A 77 15.80 25.16 -18.44
C ILE A 77 16.16 24.66 -17.05
N ALA A 78 15.44 25.12 -16.03
CA ALA A 78 15.44 24.51 -14.71
C ALA A 78 14.27 23.52 -14.59
N PHE A 79 14.44 22.43 -13.87
CA PHE A 79 13.44 21.37 -13.75
C PHE A 79 13.63 20.56 -12.47
N ALA A 80 12.60 19.87 -12.04
CA ALA A 80 12.65 18.90 -10.94
C ALA A 80 13.03 17.52 -11.47
N SER A 81 13.87 16.78 -10.71
CA SER A 81 14.23 15.39 -11.04
C SER A 81 14.44 14.55 -9.79
N ASP A 82 13.94 13.31 -9.77
CA ASP A 82 14.08 12.37 -8.65
C ASP A 82 15.33 11.46 -8.76
N ARG A 83 16.31 11.82 -9.59
CA ARG A 83 17.54 11.02 -9.83
C ARG A 83 18.40 10.80 -8.58
N ASN A 84 18.18 11.58 -7.53
CA ASN A 84 18.83 11.44 -6.23
C ASN A 84 17.88 10.90 -5.15
N GLY A 85 16.67 10.43 -5.53
CA GLY A 85 15.73 9.73 -4.69
C GLY A 85 14.54 10.55 -4.17
N ASN A 86 14.60 11.86 -4.33
CA ASN A 86 13.51 12.83 -4.17
C ASN A 86 13.66 13.89 -5.27
N PHE A 87 12.64 14.72 -5.46
CA PHE A 87 12.72 15.79 -6.44
C PHE A 87 13.63 16.92 -5.97
N ASP A 88 14.77 17.08 -6.67
CA ASP A 88 15.67 18.21 -6.53
C ASP A 88 15.61 19.10 -7.77
N LEU A 89 16.05 20.33 -7.65
CA LEU A 89 16.22 21.23 -8.79
C LEU A 89 17.50 20.91 -9.57
N PHE A 90 17.33 20.83 -10.87
CA PHE A 90 18.41 20.74 -11.84
C PHE A 90 18.30 21.87 -12.86
N ILE A 91 19.41 22.22 -13.48
CA ILE A 91 19.48 23.19 -14.57
C ILE A 91 20.30 22.65 -15.72
N MET A 92 19.89 22.87 -16.97
CA MET A 92 20.59 22.48 -18.18
C MET A 92 20.48 23.55 -19.28
N PRO A 93 21.34 23.52 -20.31
CA PRO A 93 21.14 24.32 -21.51
C PRO A 93 19.79 24.00 -22.18
N ALA A 94 19.18 25.00 -22.84
CA ALA A 94 17.89 24.84 -23.50
C ALA A 94 17.89 23.86 -24.70
N ASP A 95 19.07 23.62 -25.26
CA ASP A 95 19.29 22.63 -26.33
C ASP A 95 19.66 21.22 -25.83
N GLY A 96 19.55 20.99 -24.51
CA GLY A 96 19.95 19.74 -23.86
C GLY A 96 21.40 19.73 -23.45
N GLY A 97 21.86 18.63 -22.90
CA GLY A 97 23.22 18.45 -22.39
C GLY A 97 23.24 18.06 -20.92
N ALA A 98 24.43 18.17 -20.29
CA ALA A 98 24.58 17.79 -18.89
C ALA A 98 23.81 18.71 -17.95
N ALA A 99 22.89 18.13 -17.19
CA ALA A 99 22.17 18.85 -16.14
C ALA A 99 23.00 18.91 -14.85
N ARG A 100 22.99 20.07 -14.18
CA ARG A 100 23.66 20.31 -12.90
C ARG A 100 22.62 20.45 -11.79
N ARG A 101 22.80 19.74 -10.67
CA ARG A 101 21.98 19.83 -9.46
C ARG A 101 22.18 21.20 -8.80
N LEU A 102 21.07 21.84 -8.38
CA LEU A 102 21.08 23.14 -7.69
C LEU A 102 20.76 23.00 -6.21
N THR A 103 19.86 22.08 -5.84
CA THR A 103 19.36 21.90 -4.48
C THR A 103 19.58 20.46 -4.00
N TYR A 104 19.49 20.23 -2.67
CA TYR A 104 19.97 18.96 -2.07
C TYR A 104 19.11 18.46 -0.91
N HIS A 105 18.01 19.15 -0.55
CA HIS A 105 17.21 18.77 0.61
C HIS A 105 16.42 17.48 0.33
N SER A 106 16.14 16.67 1.37
CA SER A 106 15.36 15.44 1.24
C SER A 106 13.84 15.66 1.03
N ALA A 107 13.33 16.89 1.17
CA ALA A 107 11.98 17.27 0.75
C ALA A 107 11.95 17.44 -0.79
N SER A 108 10.78 17.23 -1.39
CA SER A 108 10.60 17.52 -2.82
C SER A 108 10.63 19.02 -3.09
N GLU A 109 11.43 19.43 -4.05
CA GLU A 109 11.67 20.81 -4.45
C GLU A 109 11.16 21.00 -5.89
N ILE A 110 10.17 21.89 -6.09
CA ILE A 110 9.48 22.07 -7.37
C ILE A 110 9.69 23.49 -7.90
N PRO A 111 10.38 23.66 -9.06
CA PRO A 111 10.66 24.97 -9.63
C PRO A 111 9.39 25.66 -10.11
N SER A 112 9.32 26.98 -9.94
CA SER A 112 8.20 27.83 -10.40
C SER A 112 8.62 28.82 -11.48
N ALA A 113 9.72 29.58 -11.28
CA ALA A 113 10.18 30.62 -12.17
C ALA A 113 11.65 31.00 -11.95
N PHE A 114 12.27 31.55 -12.96
CA PHE A 114 13.48 32.36 -12.78
C PHE A 114 13.11 33.79 -12.37
N THR A 115 14.00 34.46 -11.64
CA THR A 115 13.92 35.91 -11.49
C THR A 115 14.12 36.61 -12.85
N PRO A 116 13.55 37.81 -13.09
CA PRO A 116 13.70 38.49 -14.38
C PRO A 116 15.13 38.82 -14.78
N ASP A 117 16.06 38.93 -13.81
CA ASP A 117 17.50 39.11 -14.05
C ASP A 117 18.25 37.81 -14.31
N GLY A 118 17.56 36.67 -14.25
CA GLY A 118 18.10 35.33 -14.50
C GLY A 118 19.05 34.80 -13.44
N LYS A 119 19.16 35.45 -12.27
CA LYS A 119 20.16 35.04 -11.25
C LYS A 119 19.69 33.94 -10.30
N TYR A 120 18.40 33.81 -10.07
CA TYR A 120 17.82 32.85 -9.13
C TYR A 120 16.70 32.04 -9.79
N VAL A 121 16.54 30.81 -9.30
CA VAL A 121 15.36 29.96 -9.53
C VAL A 121 14.52 29.94 -8.25
N PHE A 122 13.24 30.28 -8.36
CA PHE A 122 12.26 30.17 -7.29
C PHE A 122 11.62 28.79 -7.32
N PHE A 123 11.38 28.21 -6.14
CA PHE A 123 10.81 26.88 -6.00
C PHE A 123 10.00 26.76 -4.71
N SER A 124 9.08 25.81 -4.69
CA SER A 124 8.27 25.47 -3.52
C SER A 124 8.79 24.17 -2.92
N ALA A 125 8.93 24.12 -1.59
CA ALA A 125 9.35 22.92 -0.85
C ALA A 125 8.85 22.99 0.60
N SER A 126 8.74 21.83 1.28
CA SER A 126 8.47 21.76 2.73
C SER A 126 9.78 21.47 3.45
N ILE A 127 10.59 22.51 3.67
CA ILE A 127 11.92 22.39 4.30
C ILE A 127 11.87 22.83 5.76
N GLN A 128 11.42 24.05 6.03
CA GLN A 128 11.40 24.59 7.37
C GLN A 128 10.45 25.77 7.48
N ASP A 129 9.52 25.71 8.43
CA ASP A 129 8.72 26.88 8.81
C ASP A 129 9.60 28.01 9.34
N PRO A 130 9.25 29.29 9.12
CA PRO A 130 9.92 30.40 9.80
C PRO A 130 9.63 30.35 11.29
N ALA A 131 10.60 30.77 12.13
CA ALA A 131 10.47 30.75 13.59
C ALA A 131 9.19 31.48 14.08
N SER A 132 8.74 32.50 13.39
CA SER A 132 7.51 33.26 13.74
C SER A 132 6.21 32.48 13.56
N SER A 133 6.21 31.37 12.83
CA SER A 133 5.02 30.54 12.53
C SER A 133 5.21 29.04 12.80
N ALA A 134 6.25 28.68 13.54
CA ALA A 134 6.61 27.29 13.86
C ALA A 134 5.69 26.61 14.89
N LEU A 135 4.51 27.12 15.14
CA LEU A 135 3.54 26.51 16.08
C LEU A 135 2.98 25.18 15.59
N PHE A 136 3.01 24.93 14.27
CA PHE A 136 2.59 23.69 13.64
C PHE A 136 3.63 23.25 12.61
N PRO A 137 4.79 22.76 13.04
CA PRO A 137 5.82 22.27 12.11
C PRO A 137 5.34 20.99 11.45
N THR A 138 4.62 21.14 10.36
CA THR A 138 4.02 20.00 9.71
C THR A 138 4.70 19.85 8.39
N GLY A 139 5.66 19.75 7.96
CA GLY A 139 6.15 19.44 6.58
C GLY A 139 5.04 19.21 5.52
N ALA A 140 3.84 19.66 5.81
CA ALA A 140 2.63 19.42 5.07
C ALA A 140 2.25 20.62 4.16
N MET A 141 2.68 21.81 4.52
CA MET A 141 2.56 22.99 3.67
C MET A 141 3.94 23.30 3.08
N THR A 142 3.93 23.90 1.90
CA THR A 142 5.15 24.31 1.23
C THR A 142 5.47 25.77 1.59
N GLU A 143 6.76 26.08 1.71
CA GLU A 143 7.27 27.45 1.72
C GLU A 143 7.84 27.79 0.34
N LEU A 144 8.08 29.07 0.08
CA LEU A 144 8.73 29.56 -1.13
C LEU A 144 10.21 29.84 -0.87
N TYR A 145 11.06 29.24 -1.68
CA TYR A 145 12.53 29.38 -1.64
C TYR A 145 13.08 29.91 -2.95
N LYS A 146 14.32 30.32 -2.93
CA LYS A 146 15.14 30.62 -4.10
C LYS A 146 16.52 30.04 -3.97
N VAL A 147 17.14 29.69 -5.09
CA VAL A 147 18.53 29.23 -5.16
C VAL A 147 19.25 29.97 -6.31
N PRO A 148 20.55 30.38 -6.16
CA PRO A 148 21.29 30.98 -7.24
C PRO A 148 21.44 30.03 -8.44
N VAL A 149 21.29 30.57 -9.66
CA VAL A 149 21.51 29.79 -10.90
C VAL A 149 22.94 29.25 -10.96
N ALA A 150 23.91 29.92 -10.35
CA ALA A 150 25.27 29.43 -10.21
C ALA A 150 25.45 28.27 -9.23
N GLY A 151 24.42 27.97 -8.41
CA GLY A 151 24.48 27.14 -7.21
C GLY A 151 24.89 27.96 -6.00
N GLY A 152 24.71 27.36 -4.79
CA GLY A 152 25.03 28.05 -3.55
C GLY A 152 23.89 27.88 -2.53
N ARG A 153 23.82 28.80 -1.55
CA ARG A 153 22.89 28.75 -0.45
C ARG A 153 21.44 28.88 -0.94
N THR A 154 20.58 27.94 -0.50
CA THR A 154 19.13 28.10 -0.59
C THR A 154 18.66 29.14 0.41
N GLU A 155 17.76 30.03 0.04
CA GLU A 155 17.18 31.08 0.88
C GLU A 155 15.65 30.99 0.86
N GLN A 156 15.00 31.10 2.02
CA GLN A 156 13.54 31.18 2.11
C GLN A 156 13.10 32.60 1.71
N VAL A 157 12.08 32.68 0.87
CA VAL A 157 11.49 33.96 0.40
C VAL A 157 10.22 34.26 1.17
N LEU A 158 9.35 33.27 1.31
CA LEU A 158 8.09 33.36 2.05
C LEU A 158 7.88 32.07 2.85
N GLY A 159 7.51 32.19 4.10
CA GLY A 159 6.98 31.08 4.90
C GLY A 159 5.50 30.76 4.61
N THR A 160 4.85 31.53 3.73
CA THR A 160 3.49 31.28 3.27
C THR A 160 3.51 30.38 2.03
N PRO A 161 2.63 29.37 1.93
CA PRO A 161 2.51 28.55 0.74
C PRO A 161 2.24 29.40 -0.50
N ALA A 162 3.21 29.50 -1.38
CA ALA A 162 3.14 30.22 -2.64
C ALA A 162 3.68 29.34 -3.78
N GLU A 163 2.77 28.90 -4.64
CA GLU A 163 3.07 27.95 -5.72
C GLU A 163 2.89 28.63 -7.07
N LEU A 164 3.53 28.11 -8.12
CA LEU A 164 3.42 28.58 -9.50
C LEU A 164 3.65 30.10 -9.64
N VAL A 165 4.76 30.57 -9.09
CA VAL A 165 5.16 31.98 -9.12
C VAL A 165 5.35 32.48 -10.56
N CYS A 166 4.84 33.67 -10.85
CA CYS A 166 5.10 34.39 -12.10
C CYS A 166 5.45 35.87 -11.81
N PHE A 167 6.67 36.27 -12.18
CA PHE A 167 7.15 37.64 -11.97
C PHE A 167 6.57 38.63 -12.99
N ASP A 168 6.42 39.90 -12.57
CA ASP A 168 6.34 41.02 -13.51
C ASP A 168 7.74 41.27 -14.12
N LYS A 169 7.81 42.01 -15.24
CA LYS A 169 9.09 42.30 -15.92
C LYS A 169 10.09 43.07 -15.05
N THR A 170 9.62 43.77 -14.01
CA THR A 170 10.46 44.56 -13.12
C THR A 170 11.04 43.79 -11.94
N GLY A 171 10.52 42.60 -11.65
CA GLY A 171 10.84 41.81 -10.47
C GLY A 171 10.32 42.40 -9.15
N LYS A 172 9.55 43.50 -9.21
CA LYS A 172 9.00 44.11 -8.00
C LYS A 172 7.76 43.43 -7.48
N ASN A 173 7.07 42.72 -8.35
CA ASN A 173 5.90 41.95 -7.99
C ASN A 173 5.95 40.57 -8.61
N PHE A 174 5.31 39.62 -7.95
CA PHE A 174 4.97 38.34 -8.54
C PHE A 174 3.55 37.89 -8.17
N LEU A 175 2.94 37.15 -9.09
CA LEU A 175 1.71 36.41 -8.87
C LEU A 175 2.04 35.03 -8.33
N TYR A 176 1.15 34.49 -7.53
CA TYR A 176 1.23 33.10 -7.07
C TYR A 176 -0.18 32.56 -6.79
N GLN A 177 -0.32 31.24 -6.78
CA GLN A 177 -1.48 30.58 -6.19
C GLN A 177 -1.13 30.17 -4.74
N ASP A 178 -2.11 30.32 -3.83
CA ASP A 178 -1.93 29.85 -2.46
C ASP A 178 -2.27 28.36 -2.30
N ARG A 179 -1.93 27.82 -1.14
CA ARG A 179 -2.35 26.51 -0.68
C ARG A 179 -2.86 26.61 0.75
N LYS A 180 -4.13 26.31 0.97
CA LYS A 180 -4.82 26.46 2.26
C LYS A 180 -5.12 25.13 2.95
N GLY A 181 -4.88 23.99 2.31
CA GLY A 181 -5.24 22.67 2.84
C GLY A 181 -4.61 21.51 2.06
N PHE A 182 -5.05 20.30 2.40
CA PHE A 182 -4.50 19.04 1.89
C PHE A 182 -5.36 18.38 0.81
N GLU A 183 -6.30 19.10 0.21
CA GLU A 183 -7.08 18.56 -0.90
C GLU A 183 -6.18 18.17 -2.07
N ASP A 184 -6.56 17.07 -2.74
CA ASP A 184 -5.89 16.62 -3.95
C ASP A 184 -5.97 17.74 -5.00
N GLU A 185 -4.83 18.09 -5.58
CA GLU A 185 -4.75 19.20 -6.55
C GLU A 185 -5.52 18.92 -7.84
N TRP A 186 -5.78 17.65 -8.14
CA TRP A 186 -6.52 17.22 -9.33
C TRP A 186 -8.04 17.18 -9.10
N ARG A 187 -8.53 17.37 -7.85
CA ARG A 187 -9.95 17.46 -7.56
C ARG A 187 -10.59 18.62 -8.33
N LYS A 188 -11.72 18.36 -8.99
CA LYS A 188 -12.49 19.33 -9.76
C LYS A 188 -13.78 19.71 -9.05
N HIS A 189 -14.39 20.80 -9.53
CA HIS A 189 -15.67 21.32 -9.02
C HIS A 189 -15.64 21.58 -7.50
N HIS A 190 -14.46 21.72 -6.93
CA HIS A 190 -14.27 21.94 -5.51
C HIS A 190 -14.69 23.37 -5.12
N THR A 191 -15.58 23.48 -4.15
CA THR A 191 -16.02 24.74 -3.55
C THR A 191 -15.93 24.64 -2.03
N SER A 192 -15.02 25.38 -1.42
CA SER A 192 -14.84 25.44 0.03
C SER A 192 -13.92 26.61 0.41
N SER A 193 -13.69 26.78 1.70
CA SER A 193 -12.77 27.82 2.23
C SER A 193 -11.29 27.52 1.97
N ILE A 194 -10.94 26.30 1.56
CA ILE A 194 -9.56 25.89 1.27
C ILE A 194 -9.22 25.84 -0.22
N THR A 195 -10.14 26.30 -1.10
CA THR A 195 -9.85 26.44 -2.53
C THR A 195 -8.78 27.50 -2.76
N ARG A 196 -7.97 27.31 -3.79
CA ARG A 196 -6.87 28.20 -4.13
C ARG A 196 -7.36 29.50 -4.72
N ASP A 197 -6.66 30.57 -4.39
CA ASP A 197 -6.82 31.91 -4.98
C ASP A 197 -5.53 32.38 -5.64
N ILE A 198 -5.68 33.39 -6.51
CA ILE A 198 -4.55 34.12 -7.09
C ILE A 198 -4.20 35.31 -6.23
N TRP A 199 -2.94 35.40 -5.86
CA TRP A 199 -2.38 36.46 -5.05
C TRP A 199 -1.30 37.25 -5.79
N LEU A 200 -1.18 38.51 -5.43
CA LEU A 200 -0.10 39.41 -5.83
C LEU A 200 0.77 39.72 -4.61
N TYR A 201 2.07 39.48 -4.74
CA TYR A 201 3.05 39.87 -3.73
C TYR A 201 3.97 40.98 -4.24
N ASN A 202 4.15 42.02 -3.42
CA ASN A 202 5.09 43.11 -3.71
C ASN A 202 6.38 42.88 -2.94
N THR A 203 7.51 42.64 -3.66
CA THR A 203 8.82 42.28 -3.07
C THR A 203 9.47 43.41 -2.28
N GLN A 204 9.08 44.66 -2.50
CA GLN A 204 9.64 45.83 -1.80
C GLN A 204 8.91 46.14 -0.50
N THR A 205 7.59 45.92 -0.45
CA THR A 205 6.75 46.28 0.70
C THR A 205 6.36 45.07 1.54
N GLY A 206 6.57 43.84 1.07
CA GLY A 206 6.07 42.60 1.71
C GLY A 206 4.54 42.47 1.67
N LYS A 207 3.85 43.26 0.86
CA LYS A 207 2.37 43.26 0.84
C LYS A 207 1.83 42.14 -0.05
N HIS A 208 0.90 41.36 0.53
CA HIS A 208 0.08 40.40 -0.19
C HIS A 208 -1.29 41.02 -0.55
N THR A 209 -1.79 40.74 -1.73
CA THR A 209 -3.12 41.20 -2.19
C THR A 209 -3.83 40.05 -2.88
N ASN A 210 -4.96 39.56 -2.32
CA ASN A 210 -5.77 38.52 -2.95
C ASN A 210 -6.54 39.16 -4.14
N LEU A 211 -6.38 38.56 -5.33
CA LEU A 211 -7.00 39.07 -6.58
C LEU A 211 -8.31 38.37 -6.93
N THR A 212 -8.54 37.12 -6.46
CA THR A 212 -9.72 36.33 -6.89
C THR A 212 -10.75 36.14 -5.79
N ASN A 213 -10.35 35.82 -4.56
CA ASN A 213 -11.17 35.68 -3.34
C ASN A 213 -12.58 35.11 -3.58
N ARG A 214 -12.64 33.87 -4.08
CA ARG A 214 -13.90 33.22 -4.43
C ARG A 214 -13.93 31.79 -3.86
N GLY A 215 -15.14 31.24 -3.65
CA GLY A 215 -15.32 29.87 -3.13
C GLY A 215 -15.13 28.74 -4.16
N GLY A 216 -14.18 28.89 -5.08
CA GLY A 216 -13.83 27.87 -6.07
C GLY A 216 -12.38 28.02 -6.51
N GLU A 217 -11.84 27.01 -7.16
CA GLU A 217 -10.43 26.94 -7.54
C GLU A 217 -10.07 27.97 -8.62
N ASP A 218 -9.10 28.83 -8.35
CA ASP A 218 -8.41 29.71 -9.29
C ASP A 218 -6.91 29.45 -9.21
N ARG A 219 -6.26 29.06 -10.33
CA ARG A 219 -4.91 28.48 -10.33
C ARG A 219 -4.04 29.01 -11.47
N ASN A 220 -2.74 28.72 -11.38
CA ASN A 220 -1.74 28.89 -12.40
C ASN A 220 -1.77 30.30 -13.05
N PRO A 221 -1.53 31.38 -12.27
CA PRO A 221 -1.56 32.76 -12.79
C PRO A 221 -0.34 33.07 -13.66
N VAL A 222 -0.54 33.76 -14.76
CA VAL A 222 0.52 34.33 -15.60
C VAL A 222 0.18 35.75 -16.01
N TYR A 223 1.18 36.67 -16.03
CA TYR A 223 1.00 38.00 -16.53
C TYR A 223 0.79 38.03 -18.03
N ALA A 224 -0.07 38.92 -18.52
CA ALA A 224 -0.03 39.35 -19.90
C ALA A 224 1.31 40.08 -20.20
N PRO A 225 1.85 40.05 -21.43
CA PRO A 225 3.18 40.63 -21.74
C PRO A 225 3.34 42.13 -21.45
N ASP A 226 2.24 42.86 -21.46
CA ASP A 226 2.19 44.29 -21.12
C ASP A 226 2.11 44.57 -19.62
N GLY A 227 1.94 43.51 -18.80
CA GLY A 227 1.80 43.56 -17.34
C GLY A 227 0.43 44.09 -16.85
N ASN A 228 -0.52 44.39 -17.75
CA ASN A 228 -1.80 45.03 -17.40
C ASN A 228 -2.93 44.04 -17.11
N ALA A 229 -2.76 42.76 -17.45
CA ALA A 229 -3.76 41.73 -17.22
C ALA A 229 -3.12 40.44 -16.70
N VAL A 230 -3.95 39.58 -16.15
CA VAL A 230 -3.57 38.24 -15.65
C VAL A 230 -4.41 37.22 -16.40
N TYR A 231 -3.76 36.18 -16.88
CA TYR A 231 -4.40 34.93 -17.30
C TYR A 231 -4.27 33.88 -16.20
N PHE A 232 -5.29 33.04 -16.03
CA PHE A 232 -5.31 32.01 -14.99
C PHE A 232 -6.29 30.88 -15.35
N LEU A 233 -6.23 29.79 -14.65
CA LEU A 233 -7.13 28.65 -14.80
C LEU A 233 -8.24 28.69 -13.76
N SER A 234 -9.49 28.45 -14.17
CA SER A 234 -10.66 28.48 -13.29
C SER A 234 -11.79 27.58 -13.82
N GLU A 235 -12.63 27.10 -12.91
CA GLU A 235 -13.88 26.36 -13.19
C GLU A 235 -15.14 27.19 -12.93
N ARG A 236 -15.05 28.52 -12.96
CA ARG A 236 -16.13 29.45 -12.52
C ARG A 236 -17.43 29.32 -13.28
N ASP A 237 -17.43 28.78 -14.50
CA ASP A 237 -18.64 28.58 -15.31
C ASP A 237 -19.26 27.18 -15.11
N GLY A 238 -18.85 26.45 -14.07
CA GLY A 238 -19.45 25.16 -13.66
C GLY A 238 -19.12 23.98 -14.58
N GLY A 239 -18.18 24.14 -15.51
CA GLY A 239 -17.69 23.12 -16.41
C GLY A 239 -16.36 22.56 -15.93
N SER A 240 -15.41 22.44 -16.85
CA SER A 240 -14.03 22.07 -16.59
C SER A 240 -13.13 23.30 -16.48
N PHE A 241 -11.89 23.13 -15.99
CA PHE A 241 -10.92 24.24 -15.99
C PHE A 241 -10.70 24.80 -17.38
N ASN A 242 -10.78 26.14 -17.48
CA ASN A 242 -10.54 26.91 -18.68
C ASN A 242 -9.62 28.11 -18.39
N VAL A 243 -9.05 28.70 -19.42
CA VAL A 243 -8.29 29.94 -19.30
C VAL A 243 -9.25 31.13 -19.18
N TYR A 244 -9.04 31.94 -18.15
CA TYR A 244 -9.72 33.21 -17.90
C TYR A 244 -8.71 34.34 -17.83
N THR A 245 -9.17 35.56 -17.95
CA THR A 245 -8.37 36.79 -17.81
C THR A 245 -9.12 37.87 -17.07
N PHE A 246 -8.39 38.73 -16.37
CA PHE A 246 -8.88 39.97 -15.82
C PHE A 246 -7.82 41.09 -15.93
N PRO A 247 -8.22 42.36 -16.05
CA PRO A 247 -7.28 43.48 -15.93
C PRO A 247 -6.75 43.59 -14.51
N LEU A 248 -5.45 43.77 -14.32
CA LEU A 248 -4.81 43.80 -12.99
C LEU A 248 -5.38 44.87 -12.06
N ASN A 249 -5.83 46.03 -12.62
CA ASN A 249 -6.43 47.12 -11.86
C ASN A 249 -7.93 46.94 -11.54
N THR A 250 -8.62 46.00 -12.23
CA THR A 250 -10.02 45.62 -12.00
C THR A 250 -10.19 44.10 -11.99
N PRO A 251 -9.63 43.38 -10.98
CA PRO A 251 -9.59 41.91 -10.98
C PRO A 251 -10.97 41.24 -10.92
N GLN A 252 -12.03 41.99 -10.60
CA GLN A 252 -13.41 41.52 -10.66
C GLN A 252 -13.99 41.42 -12.09
N GLU A 253 -13.36 42.01 -13.10
CA GLU A 253 -13.81 41.97 -14.50
C GLU A 253 -13.25 40.74 -15.22
N VAL A 254 -13.67 39.56 -14.80
CA VAL A 254 -13.17 38.29 -15.35
C VAL A 254 -13.87 37.94 -16.65
N LYS A 255 -13.10 37.48 -17.65
CA LYS A 255 -13.59 37.04 -18.96
C LYS A 255 -12.99 35.66 -19.30
N ALA A 256 -13.82 34.77 -19.86
CA ALA A 256 -13.36 33.49 -20.40
C ALA A 256 -12.54 33.72 -21.68
N VAL A 257 -11.42 33.02 -21.80
CA VAL A 257 -10.55 32.97 -22.98
C VAL A 257 -10.74 31.66 -23.75
N THR A 258 -10.99 30.55 -23.03
CA THR A 258 -11.32 29.26 -23.61
C THR A 258 -12.65 28.74 -23.05
N THR A 259 -13.26 27.76 -23.75
CA THR A 259 -14.58 27.21 -23.39
C THR A 259 -14.65 25.69 -23.62
N PHE A 260 -13.59 24.95 -23.22
CA PHE A 260 -13.55 23.51 -23.28
C PHE A 260 -14.47 22.88 -22.23
N LYS A 261 -14.98 21.66 -22.50
CA LYS A 261 -16.02 21.06 -21.65
C LYS A 261 -15.66 19.72 -21.02
N THR A 262 -14.87 18.88 -21.70
CA THR A 262 -14.65 17.49 -21.27
C THR A 262 -13.47 17.35 -20.31
N HIS A 263 -12.30 17.78 -20.73
CA HIS A 263 -11.08 17.71 -19.92
C HIS A 263 -10.69 19.09 -19.40
N PRO A 264 -9.92 19.17 -18.32
CA PRO A 264 -9.40 20.43 -17.83
C PRO A 264 -8.27 20.95 -18.72
N VAL A 265 -8.21 22.27 -18.88
CA VAL A 265 -7.02 22.97 -19.33
C VAL A 265 -5.99 22.97 -18.20
N ARG A 266 -4.73 22.65 -18.50
CA ARG A 266 -3.63 22.54 -17.53
C ARG A 266 -2.36 23.27 -18.05
N PHE A 267 -1.42 23.55 -17.16
CA PHE A 267 -0.06 24.02 -17.47
C PHE A 267 -0.02 25.30 -18.32
N LEU A 268 -0.76 26.32 -17.89
CA LEU A 268 -0.82 27.59 -18.59
C LEU A 268 0.52 28.34 -18.53
N SER A 269 0.99 28.82 -19.67
CA SER A 269 2.14 29.70 -19.81
C SER A 269 1.91 30.72 -20.94
N VAL A 270 2.74 31.77 -20.97
CA VAL A 270 2.64 32.82 -21.98
C VAL A 270 4.01 33.29 -22.43
N SER A 271 4.20 33.49 -23.73
CA SER A 271 5.43 34.11 -24.30
C SER A 271 5.41 35.63 -24.16
N ASP A 272 6.58 36.29 -24.32
CA ASP A 272 6.71 37.76 -24.34
C ASP A 272 5.93 38.41 -25.49
N LYS A 273 5.55 37.64 -26.50
CA LYS A 273 4.73 38.06 -27.63
C LYS A 273 3.22 37.84 -27.43
N GLY A 274 2.80 37.33 -26.25
CA GLY A 274 1.41 37.10 -25.88
C GLY A 274 0.77 35.84 -26.45
N THR A 275 1.56 34.86 -26.89
CA THR A 275 1.05 33.55 -27.24
C THR A 275 0.90 32.72 -25.96
N LEU A 276 -0.33 32.33 -25.66
CA LEU A 276 -0.62 31.38 -24.60
C LEU A 276 -0.23 29.96 -25.04
N CYS A 277 0.27 29.15 -24.11
CA CYS A 277 0.47 27.71 -24.27
C CYS A 277 -0.13 26.99 -23.07
N TYR A 278 -0.81 25.89 -23.32
CA TYR A 278 -1.46 25.05 -22.31
C TYR A 278 -1.69 23.64 -22.86
N THR A 279 -2.02 22.69 -21.97
CA THR A 279 -2.50 21.38 -22.41
C THR A 279 -4.01 21.26 -22.27
N TYR A 280 -4.62 20.54 -23.19
CA TYR A 280 -6.01 20.12 -23.15
C TYR A 280 -6.11 18.72 -23.75
N ASP A 281 -6.85 17.83 -23.10
CA ASP A 281 -7.06 16.45 -23.56
C ASP A 281 -5.75 15.67 -23.84
N GLY A 282 -4.71 15.93 -23.01
CA GLY A 282 -3.39 15.32 -23.12
C GLY A 282 -2.50 15.86 -24.23
N GLU A 283 -2.93 16.89 -24.94
CA GLU A 283 -2.26 17.47 -26.12
C GLU A 283 -1.88 18.95 -25.87
N LEU A 284 -0.90 19.45 -26.63
CA LEU A 284 -0.43 20.83 -26.57
C LEU A 284 -1.29 21.75 -27.43
N TYR A 285 -1.58 22.94 -26.91
CA TYR A 285 -2.28 24.01 -27.63
C TYR A 285 -1.52 25.33 -27.49
N THR A 286 -1.58 26.13 -28.55
CA THR A 286 -1.19 27.55 -28.53
C THR A 286 -2.37 28.42 -28.88
N GLN A 287 -2.40 29.68 -28.35
CA GLN A 287 -3.46 30.62 -28.63
C GLN A 287 -2.94 32.06 -28.59
N LYS A 288 -3.07 32.78 -29.68
CA LYS A 288 -2.83 34.23 -29.70
C LYS A 288 -4.04 34.99 -29.13
N SER A 289 -3.81 36.18 -28.58
CA SER A 289 -4.87 37.03 -28.07
C SER A 289 -5.98 37.22 -29.10
N GLY A 290 -7.24 36.95 -28.71
CA GLY A 290 -8.41 37.05 -29.59
C GLY A 290 -8.56 35.98 -30.65
N ALA A 291 -7.60 35.06 -30.81
CA ALA A 291 -7.69 33.95 -31.75
C ALA A 291 -8.34 32.70 -31.12
N ARG A 292 -8.69 31.72 -31.94
CA ARG A 292 -9.11 30.39 -31.48
C ARG A 292 -7.89 29.56 -31.04
N PRO A 293 -8.07 28.61 -30.11
CA PRO A 293 -7.06 27.63 -29.78
C PRO A 293 -6.58 26.87 -31.02
N GLU A 294 -5.26 26.72 -31.15
CA GLU A 294 -4.63 25.94 -32.21
C GLU A 294 -3.88 24.76 -31.57
N LYS A 295 -4.18 23.55 -32.03
CA LYS A 295 -3.50 22.34 -31.58
C LYS A 295 -2.10 22.26 -32.18
N VAL A 296 -1.09 22.04 -31.34
CA VAL A 296 0.29 21.81 -31.76
C VAL A 296 0.46 20.35 -32.13
N LYS A 297 0.72 20.08 -33.42
CA LYS A 297 0.96 18.71 -33.88
C LYS A 297 2.36 18.25 -33.47
N VAL A 298 2.44 17.33 -32.50
CA VAL A 298 3.71 16.78 -31.98
C VAL A 298 3.94 15.39 -32.55
N GLU A 299 5.13 15.15 -33.06
CA GLU A 299 5.58 13.83 -33.51
C GLU A 299 6.81 13.43 -32.70
N LEU A 300 6.83 12.21 -32.16
CA LEU A 300 7.97 11.66 -31.42
C LEU A 300 8.62 10.54 -32.22
N VAL A 301 9.95 10.58 -32.26
CA VAL A 301 10.78 9.44 -32.65
C VAL A 301 11.48 8.94 -31.39
N ARG A 302 11.06 7.79 -30.91
CA ARG A 302 11.52 7.25 -29.64
C ARG A 302 11.58 5.73 -29.69
N ASP A 303 12.57 5.15 -29.05
CA ASP A 303 12.61 3.73 -28.71
C ASP A 303 11.90 3.54 -27.35
N ASP A 304 10.71 2.95 -27.40
CA ASP A 304 9.92 2.73 -26.19
C ASP A 304 10.57 1.68 -25.28
N LYS A 305 10.65 1.99 -23.99
CA LYS A 305 11.16 1.06 -22.97
C LYS A 305 10.29 -0.20 -22.93
N GLN A 306 10.94 -1.35 -22.88
CA GLN A 306 10.24 -2.62 -22.72
C GLN A 306 9.49 -2.62 -21.38
N GLN A 307 8.17 -2.86 -21.42
CA GLN A 307 7.33 -2.88 -20.23
C GLN A 307 7.40 -4.23 -19.46
N LEU A 308 8.18 -5.19 -19.96
CA LEU A 308 8.41 -6.46 -19.30
C LEU A 308 9.52 -6.33 -18.25
N ALA A 309 9.22 -6.72 -17.01
CA ALA A 309 10.16 -6.69 -15.92
C ALA A 309 10.28 -8.06 -15.24
N THR A 310 11.50 -8.47 -14.86
CA THR A 310 11.70 -9.60 -13.96
C THR A 310 11.93 -9.04 -12.55
N LEU A 311 11.00 -9.32 -11.65
CA LEU A 311 11.03 -8.84 -10.28
C LEU A 311 11.36 -9.99 -9.32
N LYS A 312 12.12 -9.68 -8.27
CA LYS A 312 12.51 -10.65 -7.23
C LYS A 312 12.18 -10.08 -5.86
N PHE A 313 11.43 -10.84 -5.07
CA PHE A 313 11.03 -10.45 -3.74
C PHE A 313 11.47 -11.50 -2.72
N SER A 314 12.03 -11.04 -1.61
CA SER A 314 12.30 -11.84 -0.40
C SER A 314 11.47 -11.36 0.79
N GLN A 315 10.62 -10.38 0.58
CA GLN A 315 9.70 -9.76 1.54
C GLN A 315 8.44 -9.28 0.82
N GLY A 316 7.45 -8.82 1.56
CA GLY A 316 6.25 -8.21 1.00
C GLY A 316 5.05 -9.15 0.88
N ALA A 317 5.04 -10.30 1.56
CA ALA A 317 3.87 -11.17 1.64
C ALA A 317 2.67 -10.42 2.27
N THR A 318 1.54 -10.37 1.55
CA THR A 318 0.32 -9.69 2.00
C THR A 318 -0.75 -10.62 2.53
N SER A 319 -0.68 -11.90 2.21
CA SER A 319 -1.55 -12.98 2.70
C SER A 319 -0.71 -14.26 2.75
N ALA A 320 -0.91 -15.08 3.75
CA ALA A 320 -0.19 -16.35 3.86
C ALA A 320 -1.05 -17.42 4.54
N SER A 321 -0.79 -18.68 4.21
CA SER A 321 -1.42 -19.87 4.79
C SER A 321 -0.38 -20.97 4.95
N VAL A 322 -0.38 -21.62 6.09
CA VAL A 322 0.48 -22.79 6.38
C VAL A 322 -0.23 -24.06 5.93
N SER A 323 0.50 -24.98 5.30
CA SER A 323 -0.07 -26.30 5.00
C SER A 323 -0.37 -27.06 6.29
N PRO A 324 -1.41 -27.89 6.35
CA PRO A 324 -1.77 -28.67 7.54
C PRO A 324 -0.63 -29.50 8.15
N ASP A 325 0.32 -29.95 7.34
CA ASP A 325 1.50 -30.71 7.79
C ASP A 325 2.68 -29.82 8.23
N GLY A 326 2.55 -28.48 8.10
CA GLY A 326 3.57 -27.50 8.48
C GLY A 326 4.81 -27.45 7.59
N LYS A 327 4.80 -28.07 6.39
CA LYS A 327 5.96 -28.17 5.50
C LYS A 327 6.00 -27.14 4.39
N GLN A 328 4.90 -26.46 4.15
CA GLN A 328 4.76 -25.49 3.07
C GLN A 328 4.03 -24.22 3.58
N ILE A 329 4.37 -23.07 3.00
CA ILE A 329 3.64 -21.82 3.18
C ILE A 329 3.23 -21.32 1.81
N ALA A 330 1.93 -21.16 1.59
CA ALA A 330 1.38 -20.40 0.47
C ALA A 330 1.28 -18.95 0.87
N PHE A 331 1.66 -18.04 -0.02
CA PHE A 331 1.64 -16.60 0.25
C PHE A 331 1.45 -15.79 -1.04
N ILE A 332 1.05 -14.54 -0.89
CA ILE A 332 0.83 -13.62 -2.01
C ILE A 332 1.84 -12.50 -1.92
N VAL A 333 2.56 -12.26 -3.02
CA VAL A 333 3.46 -11.11 -3.20
C VAL A 333 3.07 -10.39 -4.48
N ARG A 334 2.85 -9.09 -4.40
CA ARG A 334 2.48 -8.23 -5.52
C ARG A 334 1.32 -8.79 -6.39
N GLY A 335 0.36 -9.44 -5.77
CA GLY A 335 -0.82 -9.96 -6.45
C GLY A 335 -0.72 -11.42 -6.90
N ASP A 336 0.46 -12.04 -6.99
CA ASP A 336 0.61 -13.45 -7.38
C ASP A 336 0.78 -14.39 -6.19
N VAL A 337 0.26 -15.61 -6.35
CA VAL A 337 0.36 -16.71 -5.38
C VAL A 337 1.68 -17.46 -5.56
N PHE A 338 2.39 -17.65 -4.46
CA PHE A 338 3.61 -18.44 -4.35
C PHE A 338 3.48 -19.49 -3.25
N VAL A 339 4.28 -20.54 -3.34
CA VAL A 339 4.47 -21.52 -2.25
C VAL A 339 5.96 -21.74 -1.99
N THR A 340 6.35 -21.66 -0.73
CA THR A 340 7.73 -21.99 -0.29
C THR A 340 7.76 -23.15 0.67
N SER A 341 8.89 -23.85 0.72
CA SER A 341 9.17 -24.86 1.74
C SER A 341 9.52 -24.22 3.08
N THR A 342 9.07 -24.78 4.19
CA THR A 342 9.46 -24.33 5.54
C THR A 342 10.86 -24.75 5.94
N ASP A 343 11.43 -25.75 5.29
CA ASP A 343 12.76 -26.29 5.59
C ASP A 343 13.84 -25.84 4.59
N TYR A 344 13.44 -25.54 3.36
CA TYR A 344 14.33 -25.16 2.26
C TYR A 344 13.84 -23.88 1.61
N ALA A 345 14.71 -23.09 1.00
CA ALA A 345 14.34 -21.85 0.32
C ALA A 345 13.69 -22.05 -1.08
N THR A 346 13.30 -23.31 -1.40
CA THR A 346 12.65 -23.61 -2.68
C THR A 346 11.28 -22.97 -2.75
N THR A 347 11.12 -22.05 -3.69
CA THR A 347 9.88 -21.28 -3.89
C THR A 347 9.34 -21.48 -5.30
N LYS A 348 8.05 -21.68 -5.43
CA LYS A 348 7.33 -21.85 -6.70
C LYS A 348 6.28 -20.79 -6.89
N GLN A 349 6.27 -20.14 -8.05
CA GLN A 349 5.16 -19.32 -8.51
C GLN A 349 4.00 -20.20 -8.94
N ILE A 350 2.80 -19.90 -8.45
CA ILE A 350 1.56 -20.64 -8.78
C ILE A 350 0.76 -19.90 -9.83
N THR A 351 0.59 -18.58 -9.66
CA THR A 351 -0.12 -17.72 -10.62
C THR A 351 0.86 -16.76 -11.28
N ASN A 352 0.57 -16.35 -12.50
CA ASN A 352 1.32 -15.35 -13.24
C ASN A 352 0.35 -14.57 -14.12
N THR A 353 -0.37 -13.63 -13.52
CA THR A 353 -1.39 -12.84 -14.19
C THR A 353 -1.18 -11.35 -13.91
N PRO A 354 -1.62 -10.44 -14.79
CA PRO A 354 -1.59 -9.01 -14.48
C PRO A 354 -2.63 -8.61 -13.39
N ALA A 355 -3.56 -9.51 -13.06
CA ALA A 355 -4.61 -9.29 -12.08
C ALA A 355 -4.11 -9.55 -10.65
N LYS A 356 -4.96 -9.24 -9.69
CA LYS A 356 -4.68 -9.45 -8.26
C LYS A 356 -5.30 -10.75 -7.76
N GLU A 357 -4.51 -11.57 -7.08
CA GLU A 357 -4.96 -12.66 -6.24
C GLU A 357 -4.99 -12.24 -4.77
N ALA A 358 -5.89 -12.86 -3.99
CA ALA A 358 -6.08 -12.58 -2.55
C ALA A 358 -6.54 -13.83 -1.78
N ALA A 359 -6.35 -13.82 -0.46
CA ALA A 359 -6.91 -14.77 0.48
C ALA A 359 -6.60 -16.24 0.14
N VAL A 360 -5.31 -16.59 0.01
CA VAL A 360 -4.87 -17.96 -0.27
C VAL A 360 -5.05 -18.86 0.96
N SER A 361 -5.54 -20.09 0.76
CA SER A 361 -5.71 -21.11 1.79
C SER A 361 -5.39 -22.50 1.25
N PHE A 362 -4.80 -23.36 2.10
CA PHE A 362 -4.59 -24.78 1.80
C PHE A 362 -5.86 -25.61 2.04
N ALA A 363 -6.10 -26.59 1.18
CA ALA A 363 -6.99 -27.69 1.50
C ALA A 363 -6.35 -28.65 2.51
N PRO A 364 -7.15 -29.47 3.24
CA PRO A 364 -6.65 -30.45 4.19
C PRO A 364 -5.69 -31.50 3.60
N ASP A 365 -5.64 -31.65 2.27
CA ASP A 365 -4.81 -32.62 1.55
C ASP A 365 -3.35 -32.19 1.33
N ASN A 366 -2.94 -30.97 1.73
CA ASN A 366 -1.63 -30.35 1.49
C ASN A 366 -1.26 -30.19 0.00
N ARG A 367 -2.16 -30.52 -0.93
CA ARG A 367 -1.91 -30.60 -2.38
C ARG A 367 -2.81 -29.71 -3.21
N THR A 368 -3.77 -29.07 -2.58
CA THR A 368 -4.72 -28.15 -3.21
C THR A 368 -4.69 -26.81 -2.49
N LEU A 369 -4.65 -25.73 -3.26
CA LEU A 369 -4.83 -24.36 -2.81
C LEU A 369 -6.19 -23.84 -3.29
N VAL A 370 -6.76 -22.92 -2.54
CA VAL A 370 -7.85 -22.06 -3.00
C VAL A 370 -7.48 -20.59 -2.76
N TYR A 371 -7.88 -19.73 -3.68
CA TYR A 371 -7.64 -18.28 -3.58
C TYR A 371 -8.71 -17.52 -4.40
N ALA A 372 -8.83 -16.23 -4.13
CA ALA A 372 -9.64 -15.34 -4.95
C ALA A 372 -8.76 -14.67 -6.00
N SER A 373 -9.27 -14.49 -7.24
CA SER A 373 -8.59 -13.78 -8.33
C SER A 373 -9.56 -12.87 -9.07
N GLU A 374 -9.07 -11.69 -9.47
CA GLU A 374 -9.83 -10.70 -10.24
C GLU A 374 -9.61 -10.80 -11.77
N ARG A 375 -8.89 -11.83 -12.23
CA ARG A 375 -8.46 -12.00 -13.65
C ARG A 375 -9.58 -12.05 -14.68
N THR A 376 -10.81 -12.32 -14.26
CA THR A 376 -12.02 -12.28 -15.13
C THR A 376 -12.82 -10.99 -14.98
N GLY A 377 -12.26 -10.01 -14.31
CA GLY A 377 -12.83 -8.71 -14.09
C GLY A 377 -13.75 -8.58 -12.86
N ASN A 378 -14.04 -9.67 -12.17
CA ASN A 378 -14.66 -9.75 -10.85
C ASN A 378 -13.91 -10.76 -10.00
N TRP A 379 -13.98 -10.60 -8.69
CA TRP A 379 -13.41 -11.56 -7.75
C TRP A 379 -14.10 -12.92 -7.87
N GLN A 380 -13.36 -13.94 -8.27
CA GLN A 380 -13.83 -15.32 -8.38
C GLN A 380 -12.89 -16.27 -7.64
N LEU A 381 -13.42 -17.44 -7.25
CA LEU A 381 -12.65 -18.45 -6.55
C LEU A 381 -11.94 -19.38 -7.54
N TYR A 382 -10.66 -19.57 -7.35
CA TYR A 382 -9.82 -20.49 -8.10
C TYR A 382 -9.20 -21.52 -7.17
N THR A 383 -9.00 -22.73 -7.70
CA THR A 383 -8.16 -23.75 -7.07
C THR A 383 -6.95 -24.02 -7.93
N ALA A 384 -5.82 -24.25 -7.28
CA ALA A 384 -4.61 -24.81 -7.89
C ALA A 384 -4.28 -26.15 -7.22
N LYS A 385 -4.12 -27.20 -8.03
CA LYS A 385 -3.90 -28.56 -7.54
C LYS A 385 -2.69 -29.19 -8.18
N ILE A 386 -1.89 -29.92 -7.39
CA ILE A 386 -0.80 -30.75 -7.89
C ILE A 386 -1.40 -31.97 -8.58
N SER A 387 -1.27 -32.07 -9.91
CA SER A 387 -1.90 -33.15 -10.71
C SER A 387 -1.15 -34.45 -10.66
N ARG A 388 0.19 -34.40 -10.59
CA ARG A 388 1.02 -35.61 -10.60
C ARG A 388 1.16 -36.17 -9.18
N LYS A 389 0.96 -37.48 -9.04
CA LYS A 389 1.09 -38.19 -7.74
C LYS A 389 2.55 -38.22 -7.26
N GLU A 390 3.49 -38.23 -8.20
CA GLU A 390 4.93 -38.27 -7.94
C GLU A 390 5.48 -36.98 -7.38
N ASP A 391 4.79 -35.86 -7.62
CA ASP A 391 5.17 -34.56 -7.11
C ASP A 391 4.81 -34.46 -5.62
N PRO A 392 5.78 -34.26 -4.70
CA PRO A 392 5.55 -34.40 -3.27
C PRO A 392 4.84 -33.19 -2.65
N ASN A 393 5.08 -32.00 -3.20
CA ASN A 393 4.59 -30.72 -2.68
C ASN A 393 4.65 -29.63 -3.75
N PHE A 394 4.04 -28.47 -3.51
CA PHE A 394 4.01 -27.35 -4.46
C PHE A 394 5.40 -26.83 -4.87
N PRO A 395 6.36 -26.57 -3.94
CA PRO A 395 7.70 -26.11 -4.32
C PRO A 395 8.40 -26.99 -5.36
N ASN A 396 8.12 -28.31 -5.35
CA ASN A 396 8.71 -29.29 -6.26
C ASN A 396 7.71 -29.84 -7.30
N ALA A 397 6.52 -29.24 -7.42
CA ALA A 397 5.51 -29.68 -8.39
C ALA A 397 5.95 -29.37 -9.82
N THR A 398 5.78 -30.35 -10.70
CA THR A 398 6.07 -30.21 -12.13
C THR A 398 4.83 -29.88 -12.95
N LEU A 399 3.64 -30.25 -12.46
CA LEU A 399 2.37 -29.95 -13.10
C LEU A 399 1.33 -29.53 -12.06
N ILE A 400 0.79 -28.30 -12.25
CA ILE A 400 -0.26 -27.72 -11.44
C ILE A 400 -1.43 -27.38 -12.38
N GLU A 401 -2.62 -27.79 -11.99
CA GLU A 401 -3.86 -27.47 -12.69
C GLU A 401 -4.66 -26.44 -11.91
N GLU A 402 -5.17 -25.41 -12.61
CA GLU A 402 -6.05 -24.40 -12.05
C GLU A 402 -7.49 -24.59 -12.55
N GLU A 403 -8.47 -24.39 -11.66
CA GLU A 403 -9.89 -24.42 -11.97
C GLU A 403 -10.60 -23.24 -11.35
N VAL A 404 -11.51 -22.57 -12.10
CA VAL A 404 -12.45 -21.61 -11.52
C VAL A 404 -13.67 -22.36 -10.97
N LEU A 405 -14.00 -22.13 -9.70
CA LEU A 405 -15.03 -22.93 -9.02
C LEU A 405 -16.47 -22.52 -9.35
N LEU A 406 -16.76 -21.25 -9.34
CA LEU A 406 -18.11 -20.70 -9.50
C LEU A 406 -18.06 -19.44 -10.37
N PRO A 407 -17.84 -19.55 -11.69
CA PRO A 407 -17.67 -18.40 -12.55
C PRO A 407 -18.93 -17.52 -12.60
N SER A 408 -18.76 -16.22 -12.41
CA SER A 408 -19.82 -15.21 -12.48
C SER A 408 -19.27 -13.90 -13.05
N LYS A 409 -20.09 -13.19 -13.83
CA LYS A 409 -19.77 -11.83 -14.32
C LYS A 409 -20.29 -10.73 -13.40
N THR A 410 -21.19 -11.04 -12.49
CA THR A 410 -21.91 -10.05 -11.67
C THR A 410 -21.69 -10.20 -10.17
N VAL A 411 -21.37 -11.41 -9.70
CA VAL A 411 -21.22 -11.75 -8.29
C VAL A 411 -19.73 -11.87 -7.95
N GLU A 412 -19.31 -11.24 -6.86
CA GLU A 412 -17.94 -11.33 -6.33
C GLU A 412 -17.86 -12.37 -5.21
N ARG A 413 -16.75 -13.12 -5.18
CA ARG A 413 -16.48 -14.16 -4.17
C ARG A 413 -15.04 -14.08 -3.68
N THR A 414 -14.89 -13.99 -2.35
CA THR A 414 -13.58 -13.78 -1.69
C THR A 414 -13.46 -14.59 -0.41
N TYR A 415 -12.30 -14.58 0.21
CA TYR A 415 -11.98 -15.20 1.51
C TYR A 415 -12.39 -16.69 1.62
N PRO A 416 -11.94 -17.56 0.70
CA PRO A 416 -12.32 -18.97 0.73
C PRO A 416 -11.61 -19.74 1.87
N GLN A 417 -12.37 -20.64 2.53
CA GLN A 417 -11.86 -21.56 3.56
C GLN A 417 -12.49 -22.94 3.41
N TYR A 418 -11.67 -23.98 3.35
CA TYR A 418 -12.15 -25.35 3.36
C TYR A 418 -12.77 -25.72 4.71
N SER A 419 -13.80 -26.56 4.70
CA SER A 419 -14.26 -27.26 5.90
C SER A 419 -13.16 -28.19 6.44
N PRO A 420 -13.15 -28.51 7.74
CA PRO A 420 -12.14 -29.39 8.34
C PRO A 420 -12.01 -30.76 7.65
N ASP A 421 -13.12 -31.28 7.11
CA ASP A 421 -13.15 -32.56 6.37
C ASP A 421 -12.87 -32.41 4.86
N GLY A 422 -12.66 -31.20 4.37
CA GLY A 422 -12.32 -30.89 2.97
C GLY A 422 -13.45 -31.10 1.97
N LYS A 423 -14.71 -31.31 2.40
CA LYS A 423 -15.82 -31.59 1.47
C LYS A 423 -16.59 -30.35 1.07
N GLU A 424 -16.47 -29.28 1.82
CA GLU A 424 -17.15 -28.03 1.60
C GLU A 424 -16.14 -26.85 1.60
N LEU A 425 -16.53 -25.74 0.97
CA LEU A 425 -15.78 -24.51 0.89
C LEU A 425 -16.70 -23.36 1.31
N ALA A 426 -16.34 -22.67 2.39
CA ALA A 426 -16.98 -21.42 2.76
C ALA A 426 -16.31 -20.25 2.06
N PHE A 427 -17.07 -19.18 1.78
CA PHE A 427 -16.56 -17.96 1.17
C PHE A 427 -17.52 -16.79 1.41
N ILE A 428 -17.03 -15.58 1.25
CA ILE A 428 -17.85 -14.37 1.30
C ILE A 428 -18.29 -14.00 -0.12
N GLU A 429 -19.61 -13.85 -0.32
CA GLU A 429 -20.23 -13.38 -1.56
C GLU A 429 -20.69 -11.94 -1.42
N ASP A 430 -20.40 -11.11 -2.44
CA ASP A 430 -20.74 -9.69 -2.49
C ASP A 430 -20.40 -8.93 -1.20
N ARG A 431 -19.31 -9.34 -0.53
CA ARG A 431 -18.66 -8.72 0.65
C ARG A 431 -19.40 -8.87 1.98
N ASN A 432 -20.65 -9.31 2.01
CA ASN A 432 -21.46 -9.33 3.22
C ASN A 432 -22.23 -10.64 3.46
N ARG A 433 -22.20 -11.60 2.54
CA ARG A 433 -22.90 -12.88 2.71
C ARG A 433 -21.92 -14.03 2.87
N LEU A 434 -22.03 -14.77 3.96
CA LEU A 434 -21.32 -16.03 4.14
C LEU A 434 -22.06 -17.14 3.41
N MET A 435 -21.36 -17.80 2.49
CA MET A 435 -21.89 -18.86 1.64
C MET A 435 -21.05 -20.12 1.78
N VAL A 436 -21.63 -21.28 1.49
CA VAL A 436 -20.92 -22.56 1.49
C VAL A 436 -21.21 -23.33 0.21
N LEU A 437 -20.13 -23.75 -0.47
CA LEU A 437 -20.16 -24.63 -1.65
C LEU A 437 -19.90 -26.07 -1.22
N ASN A 438 -20.78 -26.99 -1.56
CA ASN A 438 -20.48 -28.42 -1.51
C ASN A 438 -19.66 -28.79 -2.77
N LEU A 439 -18.41 -29.20 -2.57
CA LEU A 439 -17.44 -29.43 -3.65
C LEU A 439 -17.83 -30.59 -4.59
N LYS A 440 -18.54 -31.61 -4.06
CA LYS A 440 -18.98 -32.76 -4.86
C LYS A 440 -20.23 -32.45 -5.68
N THR A 441 -21.24 -31.82 -5.08
CA THR A 441 -22.54 -31.57 -5.72
C THR A 441 -22.58 -30.24 -6.45
N LYS A 442 -21.60 -29.36 -6.24
CA LYS A 442 -21.50 -27.97 -6.71
C LYS A 442 -22.70 -27.11 -6.29
N LYS A 443 -23.47 -27.53 -5.28
CA LYS A 443 -24.55 -26.72 -4.69
C LYS A 443 -24.02 -25.72 -3.70
N VAL A 444 -24.53 -24.49 -3.77
CA VAL A 444 -24.23 -23.39 -2.86
C VAL A 444 -25.41 -23.21 -1.91
N ARG A 445 -25.13 -23.03 -0.62
CA ARG A 445 -26.11 -22.62 0.38
C ARG A 445 -25.68 -21.30 1.02
N GLN A 446 -26.65 -20.52 1.44
CA GLN A 446 -26.43 -19.28 2.17
C GLN A 446 -26.40 -19.57 3.68
N VAL A 447 -25.44 -18.98 4.39
CA VAL A 447 -25.30 -19.05 5.85
C VAL A 447 -25.81 -17.76 6.49
N THR A 448 -25.42 -16.58 5.97
CA THR A 448 -25.91 -15.27 6.41
C THR A 448 -26.53 -14.52 5.23
N ASP A 449 -27.53 -13.67 5.50
CA ASP A 449 -28.29 -12.96 4.47
C ASP A 449 -27.68 -11.61 4.04
N GLY A 450 -26.56 -11.22 4.67
CA GLY A 450 -25.87 -9.96 4.39
C GLY A 450 -26.41 -8.75 5.15
N SER A 451 -27.48 -8.90 5.95
CA SER A 451 -28.05 -7.79 6.74
C SER A 451 -27.16 -7.37 7.91
N THR A 452 -26.22 -8.21 8.29
CA THR A 452 -25.33 -8.05 9.45
C THR A 452 -23.93 -7.55 9.10
N TRP A 453 -23.71 -7.12 7.85
CA TRP A 453 -22.47 -6.50 7.42
C TRP A 453 -22.73 -5.54 6.26
N TYR A 454 -21.90 -4.49 6.12
CA TYR A 454 -22.03 -3.54 5.02
C TYR A 454 -21.32 -4.04 3.76
N ASN A 455 -21.88 -3.69 2.61
CA ASN A 455 -21.35 -4.13 1.31
C ASN A 455 -20.19 -3.27 0.78
N THR A 456 -19.87 -2.16 1.43
CA THR A 456 -18.74 -1.28 1.08
C THR A 456 -17.41 -1.76 1.65
N GLY A 457 -17.43 -2.62 2.67
CA GLY A 457 -16.26 -3.20 3.31
C GLY A 457 -15.56 -4.27 2.48
N GLY A 458 -14.51 -4.85 3.04
CA GLY A 458 -13.71 -5.91 2.42
C GLY A 458 -14.18 -7.34 2.72
N GLY A 459 -15.23 -7.52 3.50
CA GLY A 459 -15.65 -8.77 4.12
C GLY A 459 -15.46 -8.72 5.64
N PHE A 460 -15.71 -9.80 6.30
CA PHE A 460 -15.62 -9.95 7.75
C PHE A 460 -14.88 -11.25 8.12
N ASP A 461 -14.35 -11.32 9.32
CA ASP A 461 -13.65 -12.50 9.79
C ASP A 461 -14.66 -13.61 10.15
N TYR A 462 -14.37 -14.82 9.73
CA TYR A 462 -15.13 -16.03 10.07
C TYR A 462 -14.22 -17.25 10.10
N GLU A 463 -14.61 -18.27 10.85
CA GLU A 463 -13.86 -19.54 10.94
C GLU A 463 -14.82 -20.72 11.16
N TRP A 464 -14.54 -21.84 10.47
CA TRP A 464 -15.23 -23.10 10.72
C TRP A 464 -14.95 -23.63 12.12
N SER A 465 -15.97 -24.18 12.80
CA SER A 465 -15.75 -25.00 13.98
C SER A 465 -14.97 -26.27 13.65
N PRO A 466 -14.19 -26.83 14.58
CA PRO A 466 -13.46 -28.07 14.36
C PRO A 466 -14.33 -29.27 13.91
N ASP A 467 -15.61 -29.31 14.32
CA ASP A 467 -16.58 -30.36 13.91
C ASP A 467 -17.29 -30.04 12.59
N GLY A 468 -17.04 -28.87 11.99
CA GLY A 468 -17.64 -28.41 10.74
C GLY A 468 -19.14 -28.10 10.80
N LYS A 469 -19.75 -28.00 12.00
CA LYS A 469 -21.18 -27.76 12.17
C LYS A 469 -21.54 -26.30 12.40
N TRP A 470 -20.57 -25.47 12.76
CA TRP A 470 -20.73 -24.07 13.11
C TRP A 470 -19.72 -23.18 12.42
N PHE A 471 -20.04 -21.87 12.38
CA PHE A 471 -19.07 -20.80 12.16
C PHE A 471 -19.04 -19.90 13.39
N THR A 472 -17.85 -19.42 13.76
CA THR A 472 -17.71 -18.16 14.47
C THR A 472 -17.48 -17.06 13.46
N LEU A 473 -17.98 -15.84 13.71
CA LEU A 473 -17.85 -14.73 12.79
C LEU A 473 -17.95 -13.39 13.52
N GLU A 474 -17.37 -12.39 12.88
CA GLU A 474 -17.58 -10.99 13.19
C GLU A 474 -18.84 -10.51 12.47
N PHE A 475 -19.68 -9.74 13.15
CA PHE A 475 -20.91 -9.21 12.57
C PHE A 475 -21.33 -7.91 13.26
N ILE A 476 -22.12 -7.09 12.58
CA ILE A 476 -22.71 -5.88 13.16
C ILE A 476 -24.10 -6.23 13.69
N GLY A 477 -24.17 -6.38 15.01
CA GLY A 477 -25.42 -6.50 15.71
C GLY A 477 -26.13 -5.15 15.86
N ASN A 478 -27.45 -5.17 16.05
CA ASN A 478 -28.26 -3.98 16.36
C ASN A 478 -28.13 -2.81 15.35
N ARG A 479 -27.60 -3.05 14.14
CA ARG A 479 -27.34 -2.04 13.10
C ARG A 479 -26.48 -0.86 13.58
N HIS A 480 -25.52 -1.14 14.44
CA HIS A 480 -24.68 -0.12 15.11
C HIS A 480 -23.27 -0.10 14.54
N ASP A 481 -23.17 0.17 13.24
CA ASP A 481 -21.88 0.38 12.56
C ASP A 481 -21.11 1.56 13.21
N PRO A 482 -19.81 1.44 13.47
CA PRO A 482 -18.88 0.35 13.14
C PRO A 482 -18.68 -0.70 14.26
N TYR A 483 -19.53 -0.74 15.25
CA TYR A 483 -19.34 -1.55 16.44
C TYR A 483 -19.72 -3.01 16.16
N SER A 484 -18.72 -3.81 15.81
CA SER A 484 -18.89 -5.23 15.57
C SER A 484 -18.92 -6.05 16.85
N ASP A 485 -19.66 -7.15 16.80
CA ASP A 485 -19.72 -8.20 17.80
C ASP A 485 -19.16 -9.52 17.24
N VAL A 486 -18.82 -10.44 18.12
CA VAL A 486 -18.50 -11.83 17.79
C VAL A 486 -19.70 -12.72 18.06
N GLY A 487 -20.01 -13.59 17.10
CA GLY A 487 -21.13 -14.53 17.20
C GLY A 487 -20.82 -15.90 16.65
N ILE A 488 -21.79 -16.80 16.80
CA ILE A 488 -21.80 -18.11 16.16
C ILE A 488 -23.08 -18.31 15.35
N VAL A 489 -22.96 -19.08 14.28
CA VAL A 489 -24.08 -19.47 13.43
C VAL A 489 -23.93 -20.91 12.97
N SER A 490 -25.02 -21.64 12.82
CA SER A 490 -24.99 -23.00 12.26
C SER A 490 -24.42 -22.98 10.84
N ALA A 491 -23.59 -23.95 10.49
CA ALA A 491 -23.08 -24.12 9.13
C ALA A 491 -24.19 -24.38 8.10
N GLN A 492 -25.41 -24.71 8.54
CA GLN A 492 -26.59 -24.83 7.68
C GLN A 492 -27.33 -23.50 7.50
N GLY A 493 -26.87 -22.44 8.14
CA GLY A 493 -27.51 -21.13 8.14
C GLY A 493 -28.51 -20.95 9.31
N GLY A 494 -29.02 -19.74 9.44
CA GLY A 494 -29.95 -19.36 10.49
C GLY A 494 -29.58 -18.04 11.17
N ALA A 495 -30.17 -17.80 12.36
CA ALA A 495 -29.85 -16.59 13.11
C ALA A 495 -28.45 -16.67 13.73
N ILE A 496 -27.74 -15.55 13.71
CA ILE A 496 -26.47 -15.41 14.43
C ILE A 496 -26.77 -15.24 15.92
N THR A 497 -26.15 -16.06 16.76
CA THR A 497 -26.15 -15.89 18.20
C THR A 497 -25.03 -14.97 18.61
N ASN A 498 -25.34 -13.79 19.16
CA ASN A 498 -24.34 -12.84 19.66
C ASN A 498 -23.72 -13.35 20.96
N LEU A 499 -22.40 -13.45 21.00
CA LEU A 499 -21.65 -13.91 22.18
C LEU A 499 -21.09 -12.74 23.01
N THR A 500 -20.85 -11.58 22.41
CA THR A 500 -20.19 -10.46 23.09
C THR A 500 -21.15 -9.37 23.54
N ASN A 501 -22.10 -8.99 22.69
CA ASN A 501 -23.15 -8.00 22.97
C ASN A 501 -22.65 -6.78 23.78
N SER A 502 -21.49 -6.23 23.35
CA SER A 502 -20.72 -5.34 24.21
C SER A 502 -20.86 -3.84 23.92
N GLY A 503 -21.30 -3.46 22.72
CA GLY A 503 -21.31 -2.06 22.26
C GLY A 503 -19.92 -1.48 22.01
N TYR A 504 -18.89 -2.30 21.98
CA TYR A 504 -17.51 -1.99 21.58
C TYR A 504 -17.11 -2.87 20.42
N ILE A 505 -16.13 -2.45 19.63
CA ILE A 505 -15.60 -3.28 18.55
C ILE A 505 -15.00 -4.56 19.15
N SER A 506 -15.54 -5.69 18.71
CA SER A 506 -15.04 -7.03 19.03
C SER A 506 -14.91 -7.81 17.73
N GLY A 507 -13.74 -8.43 17.49
CA GLY A 507 -13.46 -9.10 16.22
C GLY A 507 -12.36 -10.14 16.31
N ALA A 508 -11.86 -10.60 15.16
CA ALA A 508 -10.85 -11.63 15.02
C ALA A 508 -11.18 -12.94 15.79
N PRO A 509 -12.41 -13.48 15.67
CA PRO A 509 -12.81 -14.67 16.41
C PRO A 509 -12.08 -15.91 15.90
N ARG A 510 -11.67 -16.79 16.83
CA ARG A 510 -11.05 -18.09 16.53
C ARG A 510 -11.57 -19.18 17.45
N TRP A 511 -11.82 -20.34 16.89
CA TRP A 511 -12.12 -21.53 17.68
C TRP A 511 -10.86 -22.03 18.39
N VAL A 512 -10.96 -22.28 19.69
CA VAL A 512 -9.87 -22.78 20.53
C VAL A 512 -10.37 -23.89 21.46
N LEU A 513 -9.46 -24.57 22.15
CA LEU A 513 -9.78 -25.63 23.11
C LEU A 513 -10.70 -26.71 22.51
N ASP A 514 -10.34 -27.20 21.32
CA ASP A 514 -11.10 -28.21 20.56
C ASP A 514 -12.58 -27.85 20.35
N GLY A 515 -12.86 -26.55 20.19
CA GLY A 515 -14.20 -26.02 19.97
C GLY A 515 -14.98 -25.67 21.23
N ASN A 516 -14.38 -25.76 22.42
CA ASN A 516 -15.06 -25.46 23.68
C ASN A 516 -15.00 -23.94 24.05
N ALA A 517 -14.22 -23.14 23.32
CA ALA A 517 -14.16 -21.70 23.54
C ALA A 517 -13.86 -20.96 22.22
N ILE A 518 -14.12 -19.65 22.23
CA ILE A 518 -13.74 -18.73 21.15
C ILE A 518 -12.82 -17.65 21.73
N LEU A 519 -11.63 -17.53 21.14
CA LEU A 519 -10.69 -16.46 21.36
C LEU A 519 -11.09 -15.28 20.48
N PHE A 520 -11.10 -14.05 21.02
CA PHE A 520 -11.41 -12.85 20.25
C PHE A 520 -10.68 -11.62 20.80
N GLN A 521 -10.71 -10.52 20.08
CA GLN A 521 -10.14 -9.23 20.49
C GLN A 521 -11.27 -8.23 20.73
N THR A 522 -11.07 -7.28 21.67
CA THR A 522 -12.04 -6.23 21.95
C THR A 522 -11.38 -4.91 22.33
N GLU A 523 -12.02 -3.81 21.97
CA GLU A 523 -11.61 -2.45 22.35
C GLU A 523 -12.23 -1.97 23.68
N ARG A 524 -12.94 -2.85 24.39
CA ARG A 524 -13.76 -2.47 25.56
C ARG A 524 -12.97 -1.80 26.68
N TYR A 525 -11.74 -2.24 26.94
CA TYR A 525 -10.94 -1.81 28.09
C TYR A 525 -9.78 -0.89 27.72
N GLY A 526 -9.50 -0.72 26.45
CA GLY A 526 -8.35 0.02 25.94
C GLY A 526 -8.56 1.53 25.94
N MET A 527 -7.45 2.26 25.94
CA MET A 527 -7.45 3.71 25.74
C MET A 527 -7.77 4.04 24.29
N ARG A 528 -8.75 4.92 24.09
CA ARG A 528 -9.17 5.34 22.75
C ARG A 528 -8.18 6.33 22.15
N ALA A 529 -7.76 6.09 20.93
CA ALA A 529 -6.82 6.94 20.21
C ALA A 529 -7.49 8.15 19.56
N HIS A 530 -8.77 8.05 19.18
CA HIS A 530 -9.51 9.09 18.48
C HIS A 530 -10.99 9.02 18.84
N ALA A 531 -11.62 10.15 19.07
CA ALA A 531 -13.02 10.38 19.46
C ALA A 531 -13.93 9.14 19.59
N SER A 532 -14.21 8.45 18.50
CA SER A 532 -15.06 7.26 18.46
C SER A 532 -14.40 6.03 17.82
N TRP A 533 -13.16 6.17 17.34
CA TRP A 533 -12.49 5.17 16.50
C TRP A 533 -11.14 4.78 17.06
N GLY A 534 -10.83 3.48 16.92
CA GLY A 534 -9.54 2.95 17.27
C GLY A 534 -9.27 3.04 18.77
N SER A 535 -8.84 1.97 19.32
CA SER A 535 -8.53 1.82 20.72
C SER A 535 -7.45 0.76 20.87
N GLN A 536 -6.71 0.83 21.94
CA GLN A 536 -5.95 -0.31 22.39
C GLN A 536 -6.90 -1.47 22.65
N GLN A 537 -6.46 -2.67 22.33
CA GLN A 537 -7.27 -3.89 22.38
C GLN A 537 -6.80 -4.87 23.44
N ASP A 538 -7.67 -5.78 23.79
CA ASP A 538 -7.43 -6.90 24.69
C ASP A 538 -7.80 -8.23 24.03
N VAL A 539 -7.09 -9.29 24.40
CA VAL A 539 -7.44 -10.65 24.04
C VAL A 539 -8.40 -11.22 25.07
N MET A 540 -9.51 -11.78 24.61
CA MET A 540 -10.58 -12.34 25.42
C MET A 540 -10.83 -13.81 25.06
N LEU A 541 -11.39 -14.54 25.99
CA LEU A 541 -12.00 -15.88 25.76
C LEU A 541 -13.46 -15.85 26.17
N VAL A 542 -14.35 -16.48 25.37
CA VAL A 542 -15.68 -16.89 25.78
C VAL A 542 -15.77 -18.41 25.75
N PHE A 543 -16.11 -19.00 26.89
CA PHE A 543 -16.29 -20.46 27.02
C PHE A 543 -17.72 -20.85 26.63
N LEU A 544 -17.85 -21.81 25.73
CA LEU A 544 -19.14 -22.22 25.18
C LEU A 544 -19.94 -23.15 26.10
N ASN A 545 -19.28 -23.77 27.09
CA ASN A 545 -19.93 -24.63 28.09
C ASN A 545 -19.30 -24.46 29.46
N GLN A 546 -20.04 -24.87 30.50
CA GLN A 546 -19.63 -24.70 31.90
C GLN A 546 -18.40 -25.57 32.24
N ASP A 547 -18.34 -26.78 31.72
CA ASP A 547 -17.23 -27.71 31.99
C ASP A 547 -15.87 -27.15 31.55
N ALA A 548 -15.80 -26.56 30.34
CA ALA A 548 -14.60 -25.91 29.86
C ALA A 548 -14.21 -24.68 30.71
N TYR A 549 -15.20 -23.90 31.17
CA TYR A 549 -14.97 -22.76 32.06
C TYR A 549 -14.45 -23.20 33.42
N ASP A 550 -15.07 -24.22 34.04
CA ASP A 550 -14.61 -24.75 35.32
C ASP A 550 -13.20 -25.33 35.24
N ARG A 551 -12.89 -26.06 34.16
CA ARG A 551 -11.53 -26.54 33.87
C ARG A 551 -10.51 -25.41 33.76
N TYR A 552 -10.86 -24.29 33.12
CA TYR A 552 -10.02 -23.09 33.02
C TYR A 552 -9.75 -22.47 34.41
N ARG A 553 -10.70 -22.51 35.32
CA ARG A 553 -10.63 -21.92 36.68
C ARG A 553 -9.81 -22.74 37.68
N LEU A 554 -9.46 -24.00 37.38
CA LEU A 554 -8.63 -24.84 38.25
C LEU A 554 -7.27 -24.16 38.51
N SER A 555 -6.78 -24.32 39.73
CA SER A 555 -5.39 -24.00 40.07
C SER A 555 -4.43 -24.83 39.22
N LYS A 556 -3.16 -24.45 39.16
CA LYS A 556 -2.14 -25.25 38.46
C LYS A 556 -2.06 -26.66 39.00
N GLU A 557 -2.05 -26.80 40.33
CA GLU A 557 -1.99 -28.11 41.00
C GLU A 557 -3.23 -28.95 40.67
N ASP A 558 -4.45 -28.42 40.86
CA ASP A 558 -5.68 -29.15 40.57
C ASP A 558 -5.77 -29.59 39.10
N PHE A 559 -5.27 -28.73 38.19
CA PHE A 559 -5.26 -29.07 36.78
C PHE A 559 -4.26 -30.18 36.43
N GLU A 560 -3.08 -30.15 37.03
CA GLU A 560 -2.09 -31.24 36.85
C GLU A 560 -2.63 -32.57 37.40
N LEU A 561 -3.26 -32.57 38.57
CA LEU A 561 -3.94 -33.75 39.13
C LEU A 561 -5.05 -34.26 38.22
N LEU A 562 -5.87 -33.37 37.65
CA LEU A 562 -6.92 -33.73 36.70
C LEU A 562 -6.30 -34.41 35.44
N LYS A 563 -5.23 -33.84 34.90
CA LYS A 563 -4.52 -34.40 33.73
C LYS A 563 -3.95 -35.83 34.06
N GLU A 564 -3.41 -36.00 35.22
CA GLU A 564 -2.92 -37.33 35.63
C GLU A 564 -4.06 -38.35 35.72
N PHE A 565 -5.18 -37.96 36.33
CA PHE A 565 -6.37 -38.82 36.44
C PHE A 565 -6.97 -39.16 35.06
N GLU A 566 -7.09 -38.19 34.15
CA GLU A 566 -7.55 -38.43 32.78
C GLU A 566 -6.62 -39.39 32.01
N LYS A 567 -5.30 -39.26 32.20
CA LYS A 567 -4.31 -40.12 31.58
C LYS A 567 -4.39 -41.56 32.07
N GLU A 568 -4.67 -41.74 33.35
CA GLU A 568 -4.90 -43.06 33.94
C GLU A 568 -6.20 -43.70 33.43
N GLN A 569 -7.28 -42.92 33.34
CA GLN A 569 -8.56 -43.40 32.77
C GLN A 569 -8.39 -43.80 31.29
N LYS A 570 -7.66 -43.02 30.50
CA LYS A 570 -7.42 -43.34 29.09
C LYS A 570 -6.64 -44.65 28.95
N LYS A 571 -5.59 -44.86 29.76
CA LYS A 571 -4.83 -46.12 29.79
C LYS A 571 -5.68 -47.29 30.24
N ALA A 572 -6.62 -47.08 31.16
CA ALA A 572 -7.55 -48.12 31.60
C ALA A 572 -8.55 -48.53 30.52
N LYS A 573 -9.09 -47.56 29.77
CA LYS A 573 -9.97 -47.80 28.60
C LYS A 573 -9.22 -48.51 27.46
N GLU A 574 -8.00 -48.11 27.12
CA GLU A 574 -7.19 -48.76 26.09
C GLU A 574 -6.92 -50.23 26.44
N LYS A 575 -6.64 -50.56 27.71
CA LYS A 575 -6.48 -51.93 28.18
C LYS A 575 -7.76 -52.74 28.14
N ASP A 576 -8.94 -52.13 28.38
CA ASP A 576 -10.24 -52.83 28.28
C ASP A 576 -10.64 -53.04 26.81
N ASP A 577 -10.37 -52.10 25.93
CA ASP A 577 -10.58 -52.24 24.48
C ASP A 577 -9.67 -53.31 23.87
N GLU A 578 -8.38 -53.42 24.28
CA GLU A 578 -7.47 -54.50 23.89
C GLU A 578 -8.02 -55.85 24.38
N LYS A 579 -8.42 -55.98 25.64
CA LYS A 579 -9.04 -57.21 26.17
C LYS A 579 -10.31 -57.59 25.41
N THR A 580 -11.10 -56.57 25.00
CA THR A 580 -12.35 -56.81 24.25
C THR A 580 -12.04 -57.21 22.80
N LYS A 581 -10.98 -56.71 22.19
CA LYS A 581 -10.49 -57.13 20.87
C LYS A 581 -9.93 -58.54 20.92
N ASP A 582 -9.17 -58.92 21.95
CA ASP A 582 -8.64 -60.25 22.16
C ASP A 582 -9.75 -61.27 22.48
N ALA A 583 -10.78 -60.89 23.26
CA ALA A 583 -11.93 -61.72 23.49
C ALA A 583 -12.78 -61.96 22.23
N LYS A 584 -12.90 -60.96 21.32
CA LYS A 584 -13.53 -61.08 19.99
C LYS A 584 -12.68 -61.94 19.04
N LYS A 585 -11.35 -61.82 19.07
CA LYS A 585 -10.43 -62.68 18.29
C LYS A 585 -10.49 -64.15 18.75
N SER A 586 -10.46 -64.39 20.04
CA SER A 586 -10.59 -65.75 20.61
C SER A 586 -11.98 -66.38 20.37
N LYS A 587 -13.08 -65.61 20.28
CA LYS A 587 -14.38 -66.10 19.82
C LYS A 587 -14.45 -66.39 18.33
N ALA A 588 -13.77 -65.59 17.46
CA ALA A 588 -13.66 -65.86 16.03
C ALA A 588 -12.79 -67.14 15.75
N GLU A 589 -11.69 -67.36 16.49
CA GLU A 589 -10.88 -68.57 16.37
C GLU A 589 -11.56 -69.85 16.91
N LYS A 590 -12.50 -69.70 17.87
CA LYS A 590 -13.33 -70.82 18.32
C LYS A 590 -14.49 -71.16 17.39
N ALA A 591 -14.98 -70.17 16.60
CA ALA A 591 -15.99 -70.37 15.55
C ALA A 591 -15.41 -71.08 14.32
N ASP A 592 -14.13 -70.89 14.00
CA ASP A 592 -13.46 -71.50 12.83
C ASP A 592 -13.03 -72.96 13.13
N LYS A 593 -12.86 -73.34 14.39
CA LYS A 593 -12.55 -74.74 14.78
C LYS A 593 -13.78 -75.65 14.91
N GLY A 594 -15.00 -75.15 14.76
CA GLY A 594 -16.22 -75.92 14.85
C GLY A 594 -16.73 -76.50 13.52
N ASN A 595 -16.13 -76.25 12.41
CA ASN A 595 -16.70 -76.59 11.09
C ASN A 595 -15.75 -77.48 10.21
N ALA A 596 -14.74 -78.08 10.79
CA ALA A 596 -13.83 -78.99 10.03
C ALA A 596 -13.99 -80.48 10.47
N ASN A 597 -15.18 -81.01 10.16
CA ASN A 597 -15.28 -82.49 10.12
C ASN A 597 -16.50 -82.90 9.30
N LYS A 598 -16.31 -83.11 7.98
CA LYS A 598 -17.00 -84.09 7.13
C LYS A 598 -16.57 -83.95 5.67
N GLY A 599 -15.95 -85.00 5.11
CA GLY A 599 -15.92 -85.16 3.70
C GLY A 599 -14.49 -85.57 3.15
N LYS A 600 -14.06 -86.79 3.40
CA LYS A 600 -13.04 -87.54 2.58
C LYS A 600 -13.64 -87.87 1.23
N THR A 601 -12.95 -87.59 0.10
CA THR A 601 -12.62 -88.68 -0.88
C THR A 601 -11.64 -88.10 -1.95
N ASP A 602 -10.47 -88.69 -2.01
CA ASP A 602 -9.69 -89.25 -3.05
C ASP A 602 -9.38 -88.64 -4.41
N LYS A 603 -8.07 -88.74 -4.70
CA LYS A 603 -7.34 -88.90 -5.97
C LYS A 603 -7.06 -87.55 -6.76
N SER A 604 -5.83 -87.33 -7.29
CA SER A 604 -4.59 -88.15 -7.50
C SER A 604 -3.48 -87.21 -8.02
N LYS A 605 -2.24 -87.65 -7.74
CA LYS A 605 -0.94 -87.20 -8.26
C LYS A 605 -0.89 -86.47 -9.63
N ALA A 606 0.01 -85.56 -9.74
CA ALA A 606 1.19 -85.49 -10.62
C ALA A 606 2.02 -84.21 -10.43
N ASP A 607 3.13 -84.38 -9.98
CA ASP A 607 4.54 -84.02 -10.25
C ASP A 607 4.93 -82.77 -11.10
N LYS A 608 5.97 -82.14 -10.51
CA LYS A 608 7.19 -81.52 -11.06
C LYS A 608 7.13 -80.09 -11.40
N GLU A 609 7.96 -79.25 -10.99
CA GLU A 609 9.37 -79.00 -10.72
C GLU A 609 9.62 -77.46 -10.68
N LYS A 610 10.38 -77.11 -9.70
CA LYS A 610 11.31 -75.96 -9.58
C LYS A 610 11.29 -74.79 -10.53
N SER A 611 11.13 -73.56 -10.02
CA SER A 611 12.20 -72.57 -10.12
C SER A 611 12.07 -71.50 -9.02
N LYS A 612 13.17 -71.35 -8.26
CA LYS A 612 13.39 -70.26 -7.31
C LYS A 612 13.48 -68.94 -8.10
N VAL A 613 12.69 -67.92 -7.71
CA VAL A 613 13.09 -66.56 -7.87
C VAL A 613 12.68 -65.80 -6.58
N ASP A 614 13.69 -65.25 -6.00
CA ASP A 614 13.65 -64.33 -4.85
C ASP A 614 12.66 -63.20 -5.08
N SER A 615 11.71 -62.94 -4.20
CA SER A 615 10.94 -61.69 -4.17
C SER A 615 10.96 -61.16 -2.74
N SER A 616 11.76 -60.14 -2.59
CA SER A 616 11.73 -59.23 -1.47
C SER A 616 10.29 -58.75 -1.17
N LYS A 617 9.88 -58.96 0.06
CA LYS A 617 8.63 -58.41 0.59
C LYS A 617 8.72 -56.89 0.64
N ASP A 618 8.00 -56.21 -0.23
CA ASP A 618 7.61 -54.82 -0.02
C ASP A 618 6.38 -54.81 0.88
N SER A 619 6.58 -54.34 2.09
CA SER A 619 5.52 -54.02 3.04
C SER A 619 5.02 -52.59 2.78
N ASN A 620 4.12 -52.42 1.83
CA ASN A 620 3.26 -51.25 1.79
C ASN A 620 2.07 -51.50 2.71
N GLN A 621 2.17 -51.00 3.93
CA GLN A 621 1.00 -50.79 4.78
C GLN A 621 0.30 -49.54 4.31
N ASP A 622 -0.95 -49.68 3.87
CA ASP A 622 -1.93 -48.62 3.74
C ASP A 622 -2.14 -47.96 5.11
N GLU A 623 -1.50 -46.78 5.30
CA GLU A 623 -1.80 -45.85 6.38
C GLU A 623 -2.97 -44.92 5.99
N SER A 624 -4.12 -45.45 5.70
CA SER A 624 -5.32 -44.66 5.40
C SER A 624 -6.61 -45.11 6.12
N ALA A 625 -6.48 -45.67 7.32
CA ALA A 625 -7.66 -46.15 8.02
C ALA A 625 -7.72 -45.87 9.54
N ASP A 626 -6.96 -44.92 10.07
CA ASP A 626 -6.99 -44.68 11.54
C ASP A 626 -7.05 -43.21 11.99
N ASP A 627 -7.66 -42.30 11.23
CA ASP A 627 -8.00 -40.95 11.72
C ASP A 627 -9.52 -40.67 11.71
N LYS A 628 -10.32 -41.66 12.03
CA LYS A 628 -11.67 -41.43 12.55
C LYS A 628 -11.58 -41.36 14.07
N ALA A 629 -10.91 -40.37 14.61
CA ALA A 629 -11.18 -39.92 15.96
C ALA A 629 -12.63 -39.41 15.95
N ASP A 630 -13.51 -39.99 16.76
CA ASP A 630 -14.85 -39.48 17.02
C ASP A 630 -14.73 -37.97 17.37
N GLN A 631 -14.95 -37.08 16.38
CA GLN A 631 -15.03 -35.64 16.66
C GLN A 631 -16.22 -35.47 17.61
N LYS A 632 -15.95 -35.20 18.88
CA LYS A 632 -16.98 -34.88 19.87
C LYS A 632 -17.77 -33.69 19.34
N GLU A 633 -19.08 -33.83 19.36
CA GLU A 633 -20.00 -32.74 19.06
C GLU A 633 -19.75 -31.57 20.02
N ILE A 634 -19.64 -30.35 19.47
CA ILE A 634 -19.41 -29.15 20.27
C ILE A 634 -20.67 -28.81 21.03
N LEU A 635 -20.57 -28.75 22.36
CA LEU A 635 -21.64 -28.36 23.25
C LEU A 635 -21.68 -26.83 23.40
N VAL A 636 -22.78 -26.19 23.05
CA VAL A 636 -22.99 -24.75 23.19
C VAL A 636 -24.10 -24.51 24.24
N GLU A 637 -23.73 -23.98 25.40
CA GLU A 637 -24.62 -23.57 26.48
C GLU A 637 -24.72 -22.05 26.48
N LEU A 638 -25.83 -21.49 26.00
CA LEU A 638 -26.03 -20.05 25.90
C LEU A 638 -26.41 -19.38 27.20
N ASN A 639 -27.07 -20.12 28.09
CA ASN A 639 -27.48 -19.57 29.37
C ASN A 639 -26.28 -19.25 30.27
N GLY A 640 -26.18 -18.00 30.71
CA GLY A 640 -25.04 -17.50 31.51
C GLY A 640 -23.71 -17.42 30.75
N ILE A 641 -23.74 -17.28 29.44
CA ILE A 641 -22.52 -17.20 28.62
C ILE A 641 -21.71 -15.94 28.91
N GLU A 642 -22.34 -14.85 29.30
CA GLU A 642 -21.73 -13.59 29.66
C GLU A 642 -20.81 -13.75 30.90
N ASP A 643 -21.14 -14.64 31.83
CA ASP A 643 -20.34 -14.94 33.02
C ASP A 643 -19.11 -15.80 32.71
N ARG A 644 -19.05 -16.35 31.49
CA ARG A 644 -17.95 -17.19 31.01
C ARG A 644 -17.04 -16.46 30.02
N ILE A 645 -17.10 -15.12 30.00
CA ILE A 645 -16.17 -14.27 29.22
C ILE A 645 -15.02 -13.83 30.12
N VAL A 646 -13.79 -14.07 29.68
CA VAL A 646 -12.56 -13.79 30.45
C VAL A 646 -11.61 -12.94 29.66
N ARG A 647 -11.09 -11.88 30.30
CA ARG A 647 -9.97 -11.08 29.75
C ARG A 647 -8.66 -11.81 30.04
N LEU A 648 -7.84 -12.00 29.00
CA LEU A 648 -6.55 -12.67 29.12
C LEU A 648 -5.40 -11.68 29.30
N THR A 649 -5.31 -10.66 28.45
CA THR A 649 -4.20 -9.69 28.49
C THR A 649 -4.28 -8.81 29.74
N PRO A 650 -3.17 -8.66 30.48
CA PRO A 650 -3.16 -7.81 31.69
C PRO A 650 -3.25 -6.32 31.35
N ASN A 651 -2.75 -5.91 30.19
CA ASN A 651 -2.72 -4.53 29.73
C ASN A 651 -3.24 -4.45 28.30
N SER A 652 -4.07 -3.46 28.02
CA SER A 652 -4.48 -3.12 26.68
C SER A 652 -3.31 -2.55 25.87
N SER A 653 -3.26 -2.85 24.58
CA SER A 653 -2.19 -2.38 23.67
C SER A 653 -2.65 -2.39 22.23
N ASP A 654 -1.82 -1.87 21.33
CA ASP A 654 -1.98 -2.16 19.91
C ASP A 654 -1.73 -3.65 19.70
N LEU A 655 -2.81 -4.42 19.50
CA LEU A 655 -2.75 -5.85 19.28
C LEU A 655 -2.66 -6.20 17.79
N GLY A 656 -1.83 -7.19 17.50
CA GLY A 656 -1.89 -7.92 16.24
C GLY A 656 -2.67 -9.22 16.41
N SER A 657 -2.20 -10.29 15.74
CA SER A 657 -2.81 -11.62 15.85
C SER A 657 -2.56 -12.24 17.23
N ALA A 658 -3.52 -13.05 17.70
CA ALA A 658 -3.42 -13.83 18.93
C ALA A 658 -3.85 -15.28 18.69
N ILE A 659 -3.19 -16.25 19.35
CA ILE A 659 -3.53 -17.67 19.32
C ILE A 659 -3.25 -18.32 20.68
N LEU A 660 -3.93 -19.44 20.98
CA LEU A 660 -3.53 -20.32 22.06
C LEU A 660 -2.59 -21.44 21.54
N SER A 661 -1.71 -21.92 22.43
CA SER A 661 -0.99 -23.19 22.19
C SER A 661 -1.98 -24.33 21.96
N LYS A 662 -1.52 -25.39 21.30
CA LYS A 662 -2.37 -26.55 21.01
C LYS A 662 -2.98 -27.23 22.26
N ASP A 663 -2.28 -27.20 23.39
CA ASP A 663 -2.77 -27.70 24.68
C ASP A 663 -3.66 -26.68 25.44
N GLY A 664 -3.77 -25.44 24.91
CA GLY A 664 -4.60 -24.39 25.50
C GLY A 664 -4.05 -23.71 26.75
N GLU A 665 -2.77 -23.95 27.11
CA GLU A 665 -2.18 -23.43 28.35
C GLU A 665 -1.46 -22.09 28.18
N ASP A 666 -0.97 -21.80 26.96
CA ASP A 666 -0.22 -20.59 26.65
C ASP A 666 -0.93 -19.74 25.58
N LEU A 667 -1.07 -18.45 25.87
CA LEU A 667 -1.48 -17.45 24.90
C LEU A 667 -0.23 -16.84 24.26
N TYR A 668 -0.18 -16.82 22.92
CA TYR A 668 0.79 -16.09 22.13
C TYR A 668 0.09 -14.94 21.40
N TYR A 669 0.66 -13.74 21.47
CA TYR A 669 0.07 -12.59 20.82
C TYR A 669 1.11 -11.55 20.41
N PHE A 670 0.83 -10.83 19.33
CA PHE A 670 1.59 -9.66 18.94
C PHE A 670 1.07 -8.42 19.65
N SER A 671 1.99 -7.64 20.19
CA SER A 671 1.68 -6.36 20.82
C SER A 671 2.76 -5.32 20.53
N ALA A 672 2.34 -4.08 20.22
CA ALA A 672 3.21 -2.94 20.01
C ALA A 672 3.06 -1.95 21.18
N PHE A 673 3.97 -2.04 22.17
CA PHE A 673 4.06 -1.07 23.28
C PHE A 673 5.04 0.06 22.95
N GLU A 674 6.15 -0.25 22.27
CA GLU A 674 7.23 0.69 21.97
C GLU A 674 7.74 0.49 20.53
N GLY A 675 7.09 1.07 19.56
CA GLY A 675 7.45 0.94 18.14
C GLY A 675 6.68 -0.16 17.42
N GLY A 676 7.36 -1.13 16.80
CA GLY A 676 6.69 -2.24 16.07
C GLY A 676 6.22 -3.37 16.99
N TYR A 677 5.59 -4.37 16.37
CA TYR A 677 5.06 -5.54 17.09
C TYR A 677 6.18 -6.47 17.55
N ASP A 678 6.09 -6.87 18.82
CA ASP A 678 6.88 -7.93 19.45
C ASP A 678 5.99 -9.13 19.79
N LEU A 679 6.58 -10.33 19.88
CA LEU A 679 5.87 -11.53 20.30
C LEU A 679 5.86 -11.66 21.83
N TRP A 680 4.67 -11.76 22.38
CA TRP A 680 4.42 -11.95 23.81
C TRP A 680 3.83 -13.32 24.06
N LYS A 681 4.12 -13.86 25.25
CA LYS A 681 3.60 -15.13 25.77
C LYS A 681 3.00 -14.90 27.13
N MET A 682 1.84 -15.47 27.39
CA MET A 682 1.20 -15.51 28.70
C MET A 682 0.78 -16.94 29.04
N ASN A 683 1.19 -17.45 30.20
CA ASN A 683 0.65 -18.70 30.70
C ASN A 683 -0.71 -18.45 31.37
N LEU A 684 -1.75 -19.19 30.97
CA LEU A 684 -3.12 -18.95 31.43
C LEU A 684 -3.37 -19.35 32.89
N ARG A 685 -2.57 -20.24 33.47
CA ARG A 685 -2.67 -20.71 34.87
C ARG A 685 -1.91 -19.81 35.83
N GLU A 686 -0.65 -19.54 35.50
CA GLU A 686 0.25 -18.76 36.33
C GLU A 686 0.01 -17.25 36.19
N LYS A 687 -0.68 -16.84 35.13
CA LYS A 687 -0.89 -15.42 34.74
C LYS A 687 0.43 -14.68 34.49
N ASP A 688 1.52 -15.43 34.31
CA ASP A 688 2.83 -14.86 33.97
C ASP A 688 2.84 -14.41 32.51
N THR A 689 3.22 -13.15 32.29
CA THR A 689 3.26 -12.53 30.95
C THR A 689 4.64 -12.00 30.68
N LYS A 690 5.25 -12.40 29.56
CA LYS A 690 6.58 -11.94 29.16
C LYS A 690 6.66 -11.66 27.67
N ARG A 691 7.51 -10.68 27.31
CA ARG A 691 7.94 -10.53 25.92
C ARG A 691 8.87 -11.70 25.58
N LEU A 692 8.39 -12.57 24.69
CA LEU A 692 9.12 -13.77 24.29
C LEU A 692 10.23 -13.41 23.30
N HIS A 693 9.90 -12.63 22.28
CA HIS A 693 10.84 -12.18 21.26
C HIS A 693 10.65 -10.72 20.92
N LYS A 694 11.76 -9.95 20.90
CA LYS A 694 11.79 -8.59 20.38
C LYS A 694 11.98 -8.65 18.86
N LEU A 695 10.91 -8.34 18.12
CA LEU A 695 10.89 -8.45 16.67
C LEU A 695 10.82 -7.08 15.97
N ASN A 696 10.20 -6.10 16.62
CA ASN A 696 9.97 -4.76 16.08
C ASN A 696 9.44 -4.81 14.62
N THR A 697 8.50 -5.72 14.37
CA THR A 697 7.97 -5.98 13.02
C THR A 697 6.73 -5.13 12.73
N GLY A 698 6.35 -5.05 11.44
CA GLY A 698 5.02 -4.62 11.06
C GLY A 698 3.97 -5.68 11.46
N TRP A 699 2.70 -5.42 11.11
CA TRP A 699 1.63 -6.38 11.39
C TRP A 699 1.94 -7.77 10.81
N ALA A 700 1.65 -8.80 11.61
CA ALA A 700 1.85 -10.19 11.25
C ALA A 700 0.74 -11.05 11.87
N SER A 701 0.46 -12.19 11.23
CA SER A 701 -0.46 -13.21 11.75
C SER A 701 0.28 -14.36 12.41
N LEU A 702 -0.39 -15.00 13.36
CA LEU A 702 0.03 -16.21 14.03
C LEU A 702 -0.83 -17.39 13.53
N MET A 703 -0.21 -18.49 13.17
CA MET A 703 -0.88 -19.71 12.73
C MET A 703 -0.25 -20.94 13.38
N LEU A 704 -1.06 -22.00 13.56
CA LEU A 704 -0.61 -23.30 14.06
C LEU A 704 -0.64 -24.32 12.93
N ASP A 705 0.32 -25.25 12.93
CA ASP A 705 0.19 -26.51 12.18
C ASP A 705 -0.50 -27.59 13.04
N LYS A 706 -0.77 -28.75 12.44
CA LYS A 706 -1.39 -29.87 13.17
C LYS A 706 -0.55 -30.38 14.33
N LYS A 707 0.76 -30.10 14.36
CA LYS A 707 1.67 -30.50 15.45
C LYS A 707 1.66 -29.51 16.61
N GLY A 708 1.20 -28.29 16.39
CA GLY A 708 1.20 -27.20 17.34
C GLY A 708 2.40 -26.26 17.22
N ASP A 709 3.23 -26.40 16.17
CA ASP A 709 4.26 -25.43 15.88
C ASP A 709 3.64 -24.12 15.41
N ILE A 710 4.23 -22.98 15.81
CA ILE A 710 3.67 -21.65 15.59
C ILE A 710 4.41 -20.97 14.44
N PHE A 711 3.65 -20.41 13.50
CA PHE A 711 4.17 -19.64 12.38
C PHE A 711 3.86 -18.16 12.54
N LEU A 712 4.88 -17.33 12.34
CA LEU A 712 4.82 -15.88 12.36
C LEU A 712 4.91 -15.40 10.92
N LEU A 713 3.81 -14.88 10.37
CA LEU A 713 3.67 -14.59 8.94
C LEU A 713 3.25 -13.14 8.71
N GLY A 714 4.08 -12.36 8.04
CA GLY A 714 3.81 -10.96 7.70
C GLY A 714 4.70 -10.46 6.57
N SER A 715 4.52 -9.21 6.18
CA SER A 715 5.25 -8.64 5.05
C SER A 715 6.77 -8.57 5.24
N ARG A 716 7.23 -8.46 6.48
CA ARG A 716 8.65 -8.37 6.85
C ARG A 716 9.15 -9.56 7.66
N ILE A 717 8.29 -10.51 7.98
CA ILE A 717 8.61 -11.65 8.83
C ILE A 717 7.96 -12.91 8.28
N MET A 718 8.74 -13.99 8.17
CA MET A 718 8.26 -15.34 7.92
C MET A 718 9.13 -16.29 8.73
N GLN A 719 8.60 -16.77 9.85
CA GLN A 719 9.34 -17.58 10.82
C GLN A 719 8.46 -18.71 11.34
N LYS A 720 9.11 -19.78 11.77
CA LYS A 720 8.52 -20.88 12.51
C LYS A 720 9.09 -20.91 13.93
N MET A 721 8.24 -21.06 14.91
CA MET A 721 8.60 -21.24 16.32
C MET A 721 8.29 -22.67 16.75
N ASP A 722 9.27 -23.34 17.30
CA ASP A 722 9.12 -24.66 17.91
C ASP A 722 8.32 -24.53 19.21
N ALA A 723 7.21 -25.27 19.32
CA ALA A 723 6.27 -25.14 20.44
C ALA A 723 6.85 -25.55 21.82
N LYS A 724 7.96 -26.32 21.85
CA LYS A 724 8.56 -26.81 23.10
C LYS A 724 9.69 -25.91 23.62
N SER A 725 10.48 -25.39 22.69
CA SER A 725 11.68 -24.62 23.04
C SER A 725 11.50 -23.12 22.88
N ASP A 726 10.37 -22.66 22.33
CA ASP A 726 10.10 -21.27 21.94
C ASP A 726 11.17 -20.69 20.96
N ALA A 727 11.97 -21.56 20.32
CA ALA A 727 13.04 -21.14 19.42
C ALA A 727 12.49 -20.76 18.04
N LEU A 728 12.94 -19.61 17.52
CA LEU A 728 12.56 -19.12 16.19
C LEU A 728 13.52 -19.60 15.11
N LYS A 729 12.95 -20.08 13.99
CA LYS A 729 13.66 -20.41 12.76
C LYS A 729 13.13 -19.54 11.64
N SER A 730 13.99 -18.75 11.00
CA SER A 730 13.61 -17.97 9.81
C SER A 730 13.33 -18.88 8.61
N ILE A 731 12.29 -18.53 7.86
CA ILE A 731 11.91 -19.16 6.60
C ILE A 731 12.18 -18.15 5.48
N SER A 732 13.11 -18.50 4.60
CA SER A 732 13.48 -17.67 3.46
C SER A 732 12.67 -18.07 2.23
N TYR A 733 12.33 -17.08 1.39
CA TYR A 733 11.77 -17.32 0.07
C TYR A 733 12.37 -16.37 -0.98
N GLN A 734 12.30 -16.77 -2.24
CA GLN A 734 12.63 -15.96 -3.40
C GLN A 734 11.47 -16.04 -4.38
N ALA A 735 10.58 -15.04 -4.33
CA ALA A 735 9.50 -14.91 -5.28
C ALA A 735 10.02 -14.18 -6.52
N GLU A 736 10.29 -14.92 -7.59
CA GLU A 736 10.67 -14.37 -8.90
C GLU A 736 9.48 -14.44 -9.83
N MET A 737 9.14 -13.30 -10.46
CA MET A 737 8.03 -13.20 -11.41
C MET A 737 8.42 -12.37 -12.61
N LYS A 738 7.83 -12.71 -13.77
CA LYS A 738 7.88 -11.88 -14.97
C LYS A 738 6.57 -11.11 -15.07
N MET A 739 6.66 -9.80 -15.16
CA MET A 739 5.49 -8.92 -15.20
C MET A 739 5.45 -8.11 -16.49
N ASP A 740 4.26 -7.98 -17.03
CA ASP A 740 3.92 -6.97 -18.02
C ASP A 740 3.34 -5.76 -17.29
N LEU A 741 4.17 -4.71 -17.12
CA LEU A 741 3.80 -3.52 -16.37
C LEU A 741 2.71 -2.69 -17.07
N ALA A 742 2.55 -2.79 -18.39
CA ALA A 742 1.46 -2.13 -19.11
C ALA A 742 0.13 -2.83 -18.82
N ALA A 743 0.10 -4.17 -18.92
CA ALA A 743 -1.08 -4.96 -18.59
C ALA A 743 -1.48 -4.83 -17.10
N GLU A 744 -0.49 -4.70 -16.19
CA GLU A 744 -0.74 -4.45 -14.77
C GLU A 744 -1.44 -3.09 -14.57
N ARG A 745 -0.96 -2.01 -15.23
CA ARG A 745 -1.62 -0.68 -15.14
C ARG A 745 -3.03 -0.69 -15.69
N GLU A 746 -3.26 -1.37 -16.81
CA GLU A 746 -4.61 -1.53 -17.36
C GLU A 746 -5.54 -2.26 -16.38
N THR A 747 -5.06 -3.33 -15.77
CA THR A 747 -5.82 -4.08 -14.75
C THR A 747 -6.08 -3.24 -13.51
N MET A 748 -5.10 -2.46 -13.04
CA MET A 748 -5.29 -1.52 -11.91
C MET A 748 -6.32 -0.43 -12.24
N PHE A 749 -6.30 0.11 -13.45
CA PHE A 749 -7.30 1.09 -13.90
C PHE A 749 -8.71 0.48 -13.91
N ASP A 750 -8.87 -0.74 -14.43
CA ASP A 750 -10.14 -1.49 -14.39
C ASP A 750 -10.61 -1.79 -12.98
N HIS A 751 -9.69 -2.13 -12.09
CA HIS A 751 -9.97 -2.32 -10.67
C HIS A 751 -10.53 -1.03 -10.04
N VAL A 752 -9.87 0.11 -10.26
CA VAL A 752 -10.33 1.42 -9.75
C VAL A 752 -11.73 1.75 -10.26
N TYR A 753 -12.00 1.55 -11.57
CA TYR A 753 -13.32 1.75 -12.16
C TYR A 753 -14.41 0.96 -11.42
N LYS A 754 -14.20 -0.35 -11.26
CA LYS A 754 -15.17 -1.25 -10.64
C LYS A 754 -15.36 -1.01 -9.16
N GLN A 755 -14.26 -0.73 -8.43
CA GLN A 755 -14.36 -0.45 -7.00
C GLN A 755 -15.15 0.83 -6.74
N HIS A 756 -14.95 1.90 -7.52
CA HIS A 756 -15.76 3.11 -7.39
C HIS A 756 -17.21 2.87 -7.77
N GLN A 757 -17.49 2.19 -8.90
CA GLN A 757 -18.85 1.85 -9.30
C GLN A 757 -19.62 1.09 -8.19
N LYS A 758 -18.96 0.22 -7.44
CA LYS A 758 -19.58 -0.64 -6.42
C LYS A 758 -19.62 -0.02 -5.03
N ARG A 759 -18.67 0.86 -4.70
CA ARG A 759 -18.45 1.34 -3.33
C ARG A 759 -18.72 2.82 -3.12
N PHE A 760 -18.85 3.59 -4.19
CA PHE A 760 -19.09 5.00 -4.05
C PHE A 760 -20.40 5.24 -3.31
N TYR A 761 -20.38 6.08 -2.27
CA TYR A 761 -21.53 6.26 -1.36
C TYR A 761 -22.76 6.84 -2.04
N ASN A 762 -22.59 7.62 -3.12
CA ASN A 762 -23.69 8.15 -3.92
C ASN A 762 -23.84 7.28 -5.18
N VAL A 763 -24.95 6.53 -5.26
CA VAL A 763 -25.24 5.59 -6.36
C VAL A 763 -25.32 6.25 -7.73
N ASN A 764 -25.58 7.56 -7.79
CA ASN A 764 -25.63 8.35 -9.03
C ASN A 764 -24.29 9.02 -9.36
N MET A 765 -23.19 8.62 -8.68
CA MET A 765 -21.84 9.15 -8.91
C MET A 765 -21.77 10.68 -8.94
N HIS A 766 -22.56 11.38 -8.11
CA HIS A 766 -22.74 12.83 -8.12
C HIS A 766 -23.22 13.41 -9.46
N GLY A 767 -23.87 12.58 -10.30
CA GLY A 767 -24.34 12.98 -11.64
C GLY A 767 -23.27 12.88 -12.72
N VAL A 768 -22.10 12.34 -12.42
CA VAL A 768 -21.03 12.05 -13.39
C VAL A 768 -21.38 10.79 -14.17
N ASP A 769 -21.35 10.87 -15.51
CA ASP A 769 -21.39 9.70 -16.38
C ASP A 769 -20.05 8.96 -16.23
N TRP A 770 -20.02 8.01 -15.28
CA TRP A 770 -18.80 7.31 -14.89
C TRP A 770 -18.21 6.48 -16.02
N ASP A 771 -19.06 5.88 -16.86
CA ASP A 771 -18.62 5.07 -18.00
C ASP A 771 -18.02 5.95 -19.11
N ALA A 772 -18.68 7.04 -19.47
CA ALA A 772 -18.17 7.98 -20.46
C ALA A 772 -16.86 8.62 -20.00
N MET A 773 -16.77 9.00 -18.71
CA MET A 773 -15.58 9.59 -18.15
C MET A 773 -14.42 8.59 -18.06
N THR A 774 -14.69 7.35 -17.66
CA THR A 774 -13.70 6.26 -17.68
C THR A 774 -13.11 6.06 -19.08
N ASN A 775 -13.94 6.04 -20.11
CA ASN A 775 -13.48 5.90 -21.49
C ASN A 775 -12.66 7.10 -21.96
N ALA A 776 -13.00 8.30 -21.52
CA ALA A 776 -12.27 9.52 -21.83
C ALA A 776 -10.85 9.53 -21.28
N TYR A 777 -10.61 8.90 -20.10
CA TYR A 777 -9.29 8.79 -19.50
C TYR A 777 -8.53 7.52 -19.90
N ARG A 778 -9.20 6.41 -20.22
CA ARG A 778 -8.56 5.13 -20.64
C ARG A 778 -7.63 5.29 -21.83
N LYS A 779 -7.93 6.17 -22.77
CA LYS A 779 -7.13 6.41 -23.98
C LYS A 779 -5.70 6.88 -23.69
N PHE A 780 -5.42 7.38 -22.47
CA PHE A 780 -4.09 7.82 -22.08
C PHE A 780 -3.18 6.67 -21.62
N LEU A 781 -3.72 5.51 -21.22
CA LEU A 781 -2.94 4.38 -20.68
C LEU A 781 -1.79 3.93 -21.61
N PRO A 782 -1.95 3.81 -22.94
CA PRO A 782 -0.84 3.43 -23.81
C PRO A 782 0.31 4.45 -23.85
N HIS A 783 0.06 5.69 -23.38
CA HIS A 783 1.01 6.79 -23.35
C HIS A 783 1.71 6.97 -22.00
N ILE A 784 1.47 6.06 -21.06
CA ILE A 784 1.99 6.07 -19.70
C ILE A 784 2.85 4.81 -19.47
N ASP A 785 4.12 4.99 -19.07
CA ASP A 785 5.04 3.89 -18.81
C ASP A 785 5.68 3.91 -17.41
N ASN A 786 5.26 4.87 -16.57
CA ASN A 786 5.74 5.05 -15.21
C ASN A 786 4.59 5.24 -14.20
N ASN A 787 4.87 5.13 -12.92
CA ASN A 787 3.85 5.18 -11.88
C ASN A 787 3.53 6.61 -11.40
N TYR A 788 4.35 7.62 -11.68
CA TYR A 788 4.01 9.03 -11.42
C TYR A 788 2.86 9.46 -12.32
N ASP A 789 3.03 9.32 -13.65
CA ASP A 789 1.99 9.63 -14.63
C ASP A 789 0.72 8.80 -14.39
N PHE A 790 0.87 7.53 -13.98
CA PHE A 790 -0.30 6.69 -13.70
C PHE A 790 -1.06 7.15 -12.46
N ALA A 791 -0.37 7.55 -11.39
CA ALA A 791 -1.00 8.09 -10.18
C ALA A 791 -1.71 9.41 -10.47
N GLU A 792 -1.11 10.27 -11.29
CA GLU A 792 -1.70 11.53 -11.73
C GLU A 792 -2.94 11.31 -12.61
N LEU A 793 -2.88 10.36 -13.56
CA LEU A 793 -4.04 9.95 -14.36
C LEU A 793 -5.20 9.50 -13.49
N LEU A 794 -4.94 8.66 -12.47
CA LEU A 794 -5.96 8.22 -11.54
C LEU A 794 -6.54 9.39 -10.74
N SER A 795 -5.70 10.30 -10.25
CA SER A 795 -6.14 11.48 -9.49
C SER A 795 -6.97 12.44 -10.35
N GLU A 796 -6.58 12.71 -11.59
CA GLU A 796 -7.36 13.56 -12.50
C GLU A 796 -8.72 12.94 -12.83
N TRP A 797 -8.76 11.64 -13.10
CA TRP A 797 -10.01 10.93 -13.38
C TRP A 797 -10.92 10.87 -12.16
N LEU A 798 -10.40 10.49 -10.99
CA LEU A 798 -11.16 10.44 -9.75
C LEU A 798 -11.60 11.84 -9.28
N GLY A 799 -10.86 12.87 -9.65
CA GLY A 799 -11.19 14.27 -9.39
C GLY A 799 -12.55 14.71 -9.95
N GLU A 800 -13.05 14.04 -11.01
CA GLU A 800 -14.39 14.29 -11.59
C GLU A 800 -15.53 14.03 -10.60
N LEU A 801 -15.32 13.11 -9.64
CA LEU A 801 -16.33 12.76 -8.64
C LEU A 801 -16.52 13.85 -7.57
N ASN A 802 -15.64 14.85 -7.50
CA ASN A 802 -15.69 15.95 -6.53
C ASN A 802 -15.89 15.48 -5.08
N VAL A 803 -15.05 14.56 -4.63
CA VAL A 803 -15.04 14.13 -3.22
C VAL A 803 -13.63 14.19 -2.65
N SER A 804 -13.52 14.42 -1.35
CA SER A 804 -12.26 14.30 -0.62
C SER A 804 -11.86 12.82 -0.46
N HIS A 805 -10.59 12.56 -0.17
CA HIS A 805 -10.02 11.23 0.05
C HIS A 805 -10.09 10.28 -1.17
N THR A 806 -10.22 10.81 -2.39
CA THR A 806 -10.01 10.08 -3.64
C THR A 806 -8.72 10.54 -4.32
N GLY A 807 -8.12 9.68 -5.14
CA GLY A 807 -6.89 9.98 -5.88
C GLY A 807 -5.93 8.79 -5.91
N GLY A 808 -4.88 8.91 -6.70
CA GLY A 808 -3.75 7.99 -6.78
C GLY A 808 -2.50 8.65 -6.21
N ARG A 809 -1.66 7.88 -5.53
CA ARG A 809 -0.34 8.35 -5.05
C ARG A 809 0.72 7.33 -5.37
N TYR A 810 1.89 7.83 -5.75
CA TYR A 810 3.07 7.01 -5.92
C TYR A 810 4.22 7.55 -5.08
N SER A 811 4.87 6.66 -4.33
CA SER A 811 6.07 6.96 -3.56
C SER A 811 7.16 5.98 -3.98
N PRO A 812 8.24 6.45 -4.62
CA PRO A 812 9.32 5.57 -5.05
C PRO A 812 10.01 4.95 -3.84
N LYS A 813 10.34 3.66 -3.95
CA LYS A 813 11.17 2.97 -2.96
C LYS A 813 12.64 3.16 -3.33
N GLY A 814 13.16 4.37 -3.15
CA GLY A 814 14.56 4.69 -3.40
C GLY A 814 15.31 5.02 -2.10
N LYS A 815 16.62 4.83 -2.11
CA LYS A 815 17.51 5.41 -1.10
C LYS A 815 17.95 6.78 -1.62
N GLY A 816 17.13 7.79 -1.35
CA GLY A 816 17.51 9.18 -1.57
C GLY A 816 18.42 9.70 -0.47
N ASP A 817 18.90 10.92 -0.66
CA ASP A 817 19.53 11.67 0.41
C ASP A 817 18.55 11.82 1.58
N VAL A 818 19.07 11.72 2.79
CA VAL A 818 18.30 11.92 4.03
C VAL A 818 18.94 13.08 4.78
N THR A 819 18.29 14.23 4.77
CA THR A 819 18.77 15.40 5.49
C THR A 819 18.60 15.23 6.99
N SER A 820 19.64 15.56 7.76
CA SER A 820 19.62 15.50 9.21
C SER A 820 19.03 16.79 9.78
N ASN A 821 18.11 16.68 10.73
CA ASN A 821 17.53 17.83 11.44
C ASN A 821 18.34 18.12 12.71
N LEU A 822 18.86 19.33 12.83
CA LEU A 822 19.59 19.77 14.03
C LEU A 822 18.68 20.24 15.16
N GLY A 823 17.36 20.32 14.96
CA GLY A 823 16.43 20.89 15.94
C GLY A 823 16.61 22.40 16.10
N LEU A 824 16.95 23.09 15.01
CA LEU A 824 17.19 24.52 14.98
C LEU A 824 16.37 25.13 13.86
N LEU A 825 15.74 26.28 14.10
CA LEU A 825 15.20 27.15 13.06
C LEU A 825 16.22 28.24 12.76
N PHE A 826 16.36 28.58 11.47
CA PHE A 826 17.34 29.54 11.00
C PHE A 826 16.73 30.90 10.68
N ASP A 827 17.53 31.95 10.87
CA ASP A 827 17.21 33.30 10.42
C ASP A 827 17.56 33.41 8.92
N TRP A 828 16.52 33.38 8.09
CA TRP A 828 16.67 33.43 6.64
C TRP A 828 17.03 34.84 6.11
N ASP A 829 16.90 35.88 6.93
CA ASP A 829 17.33 37.25 6.62
C ASP A 829 18.84 37.48 6.86
N TYR A 830 19.51 36.52 7.51
CA TYR A 830 20.93 36.60 7.81
C TYR A 830 21.80 36.41 6.56
N GLN A 831 22.52 37.47 6.17
CA GLN A 831 23.36 37.52 4.93
C GLN A 831 24.85 37.25 5.18
N GLY A 832 25.24 36.86 6.38
CA GLY A 832 26.64 36.53 6.72
C GLY A 832 27.06 35.12 6.38
N LYS A 833 28.32 34.78 6.59
CA LYS A 833 28.80 33.39 6.52
C LYS A 833 28.24 32.59 7.69
N GLY A 834 27.99 31.31 7.47
CA GLY A 834 27.32 30.44 8.44
C GLY A 834 25.79 30.55 8.40
N MET A 835 25.11 29.90 9.33
CA MET A 835 23.66 29.99 9.50
C MET A 835 23.34 30.51 10.89
N GLN A 836 22.63 31.65 10.99
CA GLN A 836 22.21 32.22 12.26
C GLN A 836 20.98 31.49 12.80
N ILE A 837 20.98 31.18 14.07
CA ILE A 837 19.92 30.45 14.77
C ILE A 837 18.82 31.46 15.18
N ALA A 838 17.61 31.26 14.68
CA ALA A 838 16.42 32.02 15.08
C ALA A 838 15.72 31.37 16.27
N GLU A 839 15.72 30.03 16.36
CA GLU A 839 15.11 29.31 17.48
C GLU A 839 15.79 27.96 17.71
N VAL A 840 15.81 27.50 18.99
CA VAL A 840 16.20 26.14 19.39
C VAL A 840 14.94 25.39 19.73
N ILE A 841 14.65 24.31 19.00
CA ILE A 841 13.43 23.51 19.16
C ILE A 841 13.51 22.74 20.49
N GLU A 842 12.45 22.85 21.30
CA GLU A 842 12.30 22.14 22.58
C GLU A 842 12.41 20.60 22.35
N LYS A 843 13.15 19.93 23.23
CA LYS A 843 13.47 18.50 23.13
C LYS A 843 14.29 18.11 21.89
N GLY A 844 14.78 19.10 21.14
CA GLY A 844 15.69 18.89 20.02
C GLY A 844 17.13 18.58 20.46
N PRO A 845 18.01 18.26 19.49
CA PRO A 845 19.41 17.89 19.75
C PRO A 845 20.23 18.90 20.56
N PHE A 846 19.89 20.19 20.52
CA PHE A 846 20.53 21.27 21.27
C PHE A 846 19.73 21.72 22.49
N ASP A 847 18.60 21.11 22.83
CA ASP A 847 17.82 21.43 24.05
C ASP A 847 18.27 20.55 25.22
N HIS A 848 19.42 20.86 25.80
CA HIS A 848 19.92 20.16 26.98
C HIS A 848 20.85 21.05 27.82
N SER A 849 20.98 20.76 29.12
CA SER A 849 21.70 21.59 30.09
C SER A 849 23.18 21.83 29.81
N ARG A 850 23.81 21.08 28.93
CA ARG A 850 25.23 21.18 28.60
C ARG A 850 25.51 22.04 27.39
N THR A 851 24.48 22.40 26.59
CA THR A 851 24.68 23.26 25.43
C THR A 851 24.87 24.70 25.80
N LYS A 852 25.71 25.39 25.01
CA LYS A 852 25.82 26.86 25.03
C LYS A 852 25.07 27.50 23.86
N VAL A 853 24.48 26.72 22.99
CA VAL A 853 23.75 27.20 21.81
C VAL A 853 22.49 27.97 22.24
N LYS A 854 22.31 29.15 21.64
CA LYS A 854 21.17 30.05 21.88
C LYS A 854 20.79 30.77 20.61
N VAL A 855 19.60 31.35 20.60
CA VAL A 855 19.16 32.28 19.56
C VAL A 855 20.23 33.38 19.33
N GLY A 856 20.50 33.66 18.06
CA GLY A 856 21.52 34.61 17.62
C GLY A 856 22.94 34.03 17.46
N CYS A 857 23.21 32.82 17.94
CA CYS A 857 24.43 32.08 17.60
C CYS A 857 24.46 31.72 16.11
N ILE A 858 25.66 31.54 15.54
CA ILE A 858 25.89 31.23 14.14
C ILE A 858 26.59 29.87 14.05
N ILE A 859 26.07 28.96 13.28
CA ILE A 859 26.77 27.75 12.87
C ILE A 859 27.74 28.09 11.76
N GLU A 860 29.03 27.99 12.03
CA GLU A 860 30.10 28.31 11.05
C GLU A 860 30.55 27.10 10.25
N LYS A 861 30.60 25.89 10.91
CA LYS A 861 31.08 24.65 10.26
C LYS A 861 30.28 23.43 10.70
N ILE A 862 30.23 22.44 9.82
CA ILE A 862 29.72 21.09 10.07
C ILE A 862 30.81 20.08 9.75
N ASN A 863 31.25 19.27 10.74
CA ASN A 863 32.34 18.31 10.58
C ASN A 863 33.65 18.94 10.04
N GLY A 864 33.93 20.21 10.37
CA GLY A 864 35.08 20.98 9.93
C GLY A 864 34.92 21.69 8.60
N GLU A 865 33.87 21.42 7.83
CA GLU A 865 33.57 22.10 6.57
C GLU A 865 32.82 23.41 6.79
N GLU A 866 33.27 24.49 6.16
CA GLU A 866 32.70 25.84 6.36
C GLU A 866 31.36 25.98 5.63
N ILE A 867 30.42 26.67 6.26
CA ILE A 867 29.17 27.12 5.65
C ILE A 867 29.43 28.52 5.07
N THR A 868 29.37 28.62 3.75
CA THR A 868 29.59 29.85 2.98
C THR A 868 28.29 30.27 2.26
N LEU A 869 28.37 31.34 1.47
CA LEU A 869 27.27 31.71 0.56
C LEU A 869 27.24 30.86 -0.71
N ASP A 870 28.37 30.19 -1.02
CA ASP A 870 28.58 29.40 -2.24
C ASP A 870 28.22 27.91 -2.03
N ASN A 871 27.84 27.48 -0.82
CA ASN A 871 27.39 26.12 -0.53
C ASN A 871 26.08 26.10 0.26
N ASP A 872 25.28 25.06 0.05
CA ASP A 872 24.08 24.82 0.83
C ASP A 872 24.41 24.00 2.09
N ILE A 873 23.93 24.41 3.26
CA ILE A 873 24.05 23.67 4.52
C ILE A 873 23.52 22.23 4.40
N THR A 874 22.53 22.02 3.57
CA THR A 874 21.89 20.72 3.36
C THR A 874 22.89 19.68 2.85
N CYS A 875 23.82 20.07 1.98
CA CYS A 875 24.88 19.17 1.51
C CYS A 875 25.69 18.60 2.66
N LEU A 876 25.92 19.41 3.70
CA LEU A 876 26.72 19.04 4.87
C LEU A 876 25.92 18.20 5.87
N LEU A 877 24.57 18.24 5.81
CA LEU A 877 23.66 17.53 6.70
C LEU A 877 23.13 16.22 6.07
N ASN A 878 23.26 16.04 4.76
CA ASN A 878 22.75 14.84 4.10
C ASN A 878 23.46 13.58 4.60
N ASN A 879 22.65 12.54 4.87
CA ASN A 879 23.07 11.23 5.34
C ASN A 879 23.82 11.25 6.69
N LYS A 880 23.57 12.29 7.51
CA LYS A 880 24.10 12.41 8.89
C LYS A 880 23.09 11.99 9.96
N ALA A 881 21.83 11.78 9.61
CA ALA A 881 20.81 11.31 10.57
C ALA A 881 21.27 10.04 11.31
N GLY A 882 21.11 10.03 12.62
CA GLY A 882 21.56 8.96 13.50
C GLY A 882 23.09 8.88 13.73
N LYS A 883 23.87 9.77 13.13
CA LYS A 883 25.35 9.81 13.28
C LYS A 883 25.80 10.98 14.16
N LYS A 884 27.00 10.85 14.73
CA LYS A 884 27.65 11.95 15.43
C LYS A 884 28.04 13.01 14.40
N THR A 885 27.70 14.27 14.72
CA THR A 885 28.01 15.41 13.85
C THR A 885 28.66 16.52 14.71
N LEU A 886 29.84 16.97 14.30
CA LEU A 886 30.55 18.07 14.96
C LEU A 886 30.05 19.39 14.37
N ILE A 887 29.61 20.30 15.21
CA ILE A 887 29.13 21.63 14.88
C ILE A 887 30.06 22.68 15.47
N SER A 888 30.61 23.57 14.66
CA SER A 888 31.40 24.73 15.11
C SER A 888 30.49 25.96 15.16
N ILE A 889 30.47 26.64 16.28
CA ILE A 889 29.49 27.66 16.62
C ILE A 889 30.20 28.95 17.03
N TYR A 890 29.67 30.08 16.62
CA TYR A 890 30.11 31.41 16.98
C TYR A 890 28.94 32.18 17.65
N ASN A 891 29.19 32.78 18.81
CA ASN A 891 28.30 33.72 19.42
C ASN A 891 28.76 35.17 19.17
N PRO A 892 28.04 35.96 18.37
CA PRO A 892 28.47 37.32 18.02
C PRO A 892 28.40 38.30 19.20
N GLN A 893 27.59 38.01 20.26
CA GLN A 893 27.46 38.89 21.42
C GLN A 893 28.70 38.93 22.30
N ASN A 894 29.29 37.75 22.60
CA ASN A 894 30.48 37.63 23.45
C ASN A 894 31.75 37.25 22.66
N LYS A 895 31.65 37.08 21.32
CA LYS A 895 32.75 36.70 20.43
C LYS A 895 33.37 35.34 20.72
N GLU A 896 32.63 34.45 21.44
CA GLU A 896 33.11 33.10 21.75
C GLU A 896 32.89 32.16 20.55
N ARG A 897 33.90 31.30 20.33
CA ARG A 897 33.79 30.16 19.40
C ARG A 897 34.02 28.88 20.15
N TRP A 898 33.20 27.88 19.88
CA TRP A 898 33.36 26.53 20.46
C TRP A 898 32.81 25.48 19.51
N GLU A 899 32.95 24.23 19.89
CA GLU A 899 32.46 23.09 19.17
C GLU A 899 31.54 22.25 20.04
N GLU A 900 30.43 21.76 19.48
CA GLU A 900 29.54 20.80 20.12
C GLU A 900 29.30 19.59 19.21
N VAL A 901 29.17 18.40 19.80
CA VAL A 901 28.87 17.18 19.08
C VAL A 901 27.40 16.85 19.27
N VAL A 902 26.65 16.86 18.18
CA VAL A 902 25.30 16.29 18.14
C VAL A 902 25.44 14.77 18.04
N MET A 903 24.94 14.06 19.06
CA MET A 903 25.16 12.62 19.18
C MET A 903 24.32 11.79 18.21
N ARG A 904 23.09 12.19 17.96
CA ARG A 904 22.16 11.54 17.00
C ARG A 904 21.07 12.54 16.63
N SER A 905 21.22 13.21 15.54
CA SER A 905 20.14 14.03 15.02
C SER A 905 19.07 13.14 14.38
N PRO A 906 17.77 13.49 14.51
CA PRO A 906 16.71 12.83 13.79
C PRO A 906 16.81 13.09 12.28
N THR A 907 16.04 12.36 11.47
CA THR A 907 15.77 12.70 10.08
C THR A 907 15.02 14.03 10.02
N GLY A 908 15.33 14.89 9.04
CA GLY A 908 14.54 16.08 8.77
C GLY A 908 13.15 15.67 8.31
N ASN A 909 12.20 15.95 9.12
CA ASN A 909 10.76 16.25 8.93
C ASN A 909 10.08 16.22 10.29
#